data_fd51195bcf147ce919be982743c0413b
#
_entry.id   fd51195bcf147ce919be982743c0413b
#
_cell.length_a   1.000
_cell.length_b   1.000
_cell.length_c   1.000
_cell.angle_alpha   90.00
_cell.angle_beta   90.00
_cell.angle_gamma   90.00
#
_symmetry.space_group_name_H-M   'P 1'
#
loop_
_entity.id
_entity.type
_entity.pdbx_description
1 polymer ?
#
loop_
_entity_poly.entity_id
_entity_poly.type
_entity_poly.pdbx_seq_one_letter_code
_entity_poly.pdbx_strand_id
1 'polypeptide(L)'
;MQNKGIVICTAVLLTLASIFYLSFSVATGYYDSQAAKIKDPIARQDYKDSVKYLGIYSYQKCLETQIGLGLDLKGGMNVILEISVPDVLETLADHKTDPAFVKSMKQARTEEETSQSDFISLFVKYYHQNAPGHRLAELFATQQLQGKINPQSTDSEVEKVLRQEVQAAIDNSFNVVRTRIDKFGVVQPNIQKLEGQTGRIMVEMPGIKEPERMRKLLQGSANLEFWETYNADEVIPYLQQLDSRLANDASNDTTTAKKAIKKADAKKVKLQLKNNDDETPTQKSNAQMEAAKKQHPLLAMLQTTGQNSLALVGYASVRDTAAISKLIYGQTAKQILPTDLKLLWSATPEDGIKAKNIYGLYAIKVSSSNGQAPLQGDVVVDAKDEFNHVTGQPEVNMTMNTEGARRWAALTKANVGKAIAIVLDNAVYSAPRVNGEIDGGSSAISGNFTVEMTKDLANTLKSGRMPAPARIVQEEVVGPTLGAASIQQGIISFAIAFVLLIIYMVLMYNFIPGMIANAALIVNVFFTLGILTSFQAALTMSGIAGMVLSLGTAVDANVLIYERIKEELRAGKGMKQAVAAGYSNAFSAIFDSNLTSLITGVILYVFGTGPIQGFATTWIIGIVCSFFSAVFLTRLVFEHQLNKDRWMNLKYWTSVSKNLMQNKDYKFMSMYKGTFTIAILASVVFIGSFFVRGLSQSIDFTGGRNYVVQFEKPTEPEQVREVLTHVFPGCTTNALSLGTDNRTIRISTNYKIESNSPTVDDEAESKLYQGLKQAGLVSQKSVQAFKNPDVRTGGSIISSSKVGPSVAKDVTYGAIISVIIALVAIFLYILIRFRNVAFSAGSTIALIFDALTVVGFFSLLQGLLPFSLEVDQTFIGAVLTVIGYSINDKVVVFDRIRENFRLHPKQDVQKVFNDSINQTLARTINTGFSTLIVLVVILLLGGKSIQPFAFAMTLGVVFGTLSSIFIASPIAYLFMGKTIKDRRLEEAALEAEEQK
;
A
#
# COMPACT_ATOMS: atom_id res chain seq x y z
N MET A 1 -27.23 33.28 -17.29
CA MET A 1 -27.08 31.78 -17.40
C MET A 1 -28.22 31.24 -18.28
N GLN A 2 -27.91 30.59 -19.39
CA GLN A 2 -28.95 29.98 -20.26
C GLN A 2 -29.59 28.72 -19.65
N ASN A 3 -28.95 28.06 -18.69
CA ASN A 3 -29.40 26.78 -18.12
C ASN A 3 -29.52 26.78 -16.59
N LYS A 4 -30.13 27.80 -15.97
CA LYS A 4 -30.32 27.90 -14.50
C LYS A 4 -31.02 26.70 -13.90
N GLY A 5 -32.01 26.14 -14.60
CA GLY A 5 -32.78 24.97 -14.14
C GLY A 5 -31.90 23.72 -13.94
N ILE A 6 -30.97 23.48 -14.87
CA ILE A 6 -30.05 22.30 -14.76
C ILE A 6 -29.15 22.45 -13.54
N VAL A 7 -28.59 23.65 -13.31
CA VAL A 7 -27.68 23.87 -12.15
C VAL A 7 -28.44 23.69 -10.84
N ILE A 8 -29.65 24.19 -10.74
CA ILE A 8 -30.50 24.03 -9.53
C ILE A 8 -30.83 22.55 -9.32
N CYS A 9 -31.25 21.86 -10.40
CA CYS A 9 -31.58 20.43 -10.32
C CYS A 9 -30.37 19.60 -9.87
N THR A 10 -29.20 19.82 -10.46
CA THR A 10 -27.95 19.14 -10.07
C THR A 10 -27.56 19.43 -8.61
N ALA A 11 -27.68 20.69 -8.18
CA ALA A 11 -27.38 21.08 -6.80
C ALA A 11 -28.34 20.40 -5.80
N VAL A 12 -29.64 20.36 -6.11
CA VAL A 12 -30.64 19.68 -5.25
C VAL A 12 -30.38 18.18 -5.20
N LEU A 13 -30.13 17.53 -6.34
CA LEU A 13 -29.83 16.11 -6.38
C LEU A 13 -28.57 15.74 -5.59
N LEU A 14 -27.48 16.51 -5.77
CA LEU A 14 -26.24 16.32 -5.00
C LEU A 14 -26.46 16.55 -3.51
N THR A 15 -27.23 17.56 -3.13
CA THR A 15 -27.55 17.84 -1.72
C THR A 15 -28.35 16.69 -1.10
N LEU A 16 -29.40 16.21 -1.78
CA LEU A 16 -30.21 15.09 -1.31
C LEU A 16 -29.40 13.80 -1.21
N ALA A 17 -28.57 13.49 -2.21
CA ALA A 17 -27.67 12.34 -2.20
C ALA A 17 -26.66 12.43 -1.05
N SER A 18 -26.02 13.60 -0.86
CA SER A 18 -25.07 13.80 0.23
C SER A 18 -25.72 13.68 1.60
N ILE A 19 -26.91 14.24 1.82
CA ILE A 19 -27.67 14.06 3.06
C ILE A 19 -27.98 12.60 3.30
N PHE A 20 -28.47 11.90 2.27
CA PHE A 20 -28.82 10.48 2.38
C PHE A 20 -27.62 9.64 2.78
N TYR A 21 -26.49 9.72 2.06
CA TYR A 21 -25.33 8.89 2.36
C TYR A 21 -24.64 9.27 3.69
N LEU A 22 -24.50 10.55 4.01
CA LEU A 22 -23.91 10.99 5.28
C LEU A 22 -24.79 10.64 6.50
N SER A 23 -26.11 10.52 6.31
CA SER A 23 -27.01 10.13 7.39
C SER A 23 -26.74 8.74 7.96
N PHE A 24 -26.18 7.82 7.18
CA PHE A 24 -25.78 6.49 7.67
C PHE A 24 -24.67 6.59 8.72
N SER A 25 -23.69 7.49 8.55
CA SER A 25 -22.61 7.71 9.52
C SER A 25 -23.16 8.27 10.85
N VAL A 26 -24.13 9.18 10.77
CA VAL A 26 -24.80 9.73 11.96
C VAL A 26 -25.63 8.65 12.68
N ALA A 27 -26.38 7.83 11.91
CA ALA A 27 -27.17 6.73 12.44
C ALA A 27 -26.29 5.69 13.15
N THR A 28 -25.17 5.28 12.50
CA THR A 28 -24.22 4.33 13.11
C THR A 28 -23.65 4.87 14.41
N GLY A 29 -23.19 6.10 14.43
CA GLY A 29 -22.65 6.75 15.65
C GLY A 29 -23.68 6.84 16.78
N TYR A 30 -24.95 7.12 16.45
CA TYR A 30 -26.05 7.12 17.42
C TYR A 30 -26.29 5.71 18.00
N TYR A 31 -26.40 4.68 17.16
CA TYR A 31 -26.64 3.32 17.61
C TYR A 31 -25.47 2.75 18.40
N ASP A 32 -24.21 3.06 18.03
CA ASP A 32 -23.04 2.68 18.80
C ASP A 32 -23.00 3.34 20.18
N SER A 33 -23.38 4.61 20.27
CA SER A 33 -23.49 5.33 21.54
C SER A 33 -24.57 4.72 22.46
N GLN A 34 -25.69 4.27 21.91
CA GLN A 34 -26.73 3.58 22.69
C GLN A 34 -26.28 2.17 23.10
N ALA A 35 -25.69 1.40 22.18
CA ALA A 35 -25.15 0.07 22.46
C ALA A 35 -24.06 0.09 23.53
N ALA A 36 -23.22 1.14 23.58
CA ALA A 36 -22.17 1.30 24.59
C ALA A 36 -22.72 1.44 26.03
N LYS A 37 -23.98 1.87 26.20
CA LYS A 37 -24.65 1.96 27.51
C LYS A 37 -25.07 0.60 28.05
N ILE A 38 -25.18 -0.42 27.18
CA ILE A 38 -25.56 -1.79 27.55
C ILE A 38 -24.31 -2.53 28.04
N LYS A 39 -24.28 -2.92 29.31
CA LYS A 39 -23.12 -3.57 29.94
C LYS A 39 -22.98 -5.04 29.53
N ASP A 40 -24.09 -5.74 29.30
CA ASP A 40 -24.08 -7.13 28.87
C ASP A 40 -23.70 -7.26 27.41
N PRO A 41 -22.64 -8.03 27.06
CA PRO A 41 -22.19 -8.21 25.67
C PRO A 41 -23.23 -8.85 24.76
N ILE A 42 -24.03 -9.81 25.27
CA ILE A 42 -25.08 -10.51 24.50
C ILE A 42 -26.22 -9.55 24.19
N ALA A 43 -26.77 -8.90 25.21
CA ALA A 43 -27.83 -7.90 25.03
C ALA A 43 -27.40 -6.72 24.13
N ARG A 44 -26.10 -6.37 24.14
CA ARG A 44 -25.51 -5.36 23.24
C ARG A 44 -25.55 -5.81 21.77
N GLN A 45 -25.23 -7.08 21.52
CA GLN A 45 -25.27 -7.63 20.17
C GLN A 45 -26.72 -7.76 19.68
N ASP A 46 -27.63 -8.29 20.50
CA ASP A 46 -29.07 -8.39 20.19
C ASP A 46 -29.66 -7.01 19.86
N TYR A 47 -29.26 -5.97 20.61
CA TYR A 47 -29.67 -4.60 20.29
C TYR A 47 -29.22 -4.19 18.88
N LYS A 48 -27.94 -4.41 18.53
CA LYS A 48 -27.39 -4.07 17.21
C LYS A 48 -28.08 -4.84 16.09
N ASP A 49 -28.42 -6.08 16.31
CA ASP A 49 -29.09 -6.93 15.31
C ASP A 49 -30.58 -6.57 15.14
N SER A 50 -31.22 -6.03 16.18
CA SER A 50 -32.62 -5.63 16.16
C SER A 50 -32.89 -4.26 15.52
N VAL A 51 -31.89 -3.37 15.48
CA VAL A 51 -32.07 -1.97 15.04
C VAL A 51 -32.19 -1.87 13.53
N LYS A 52 -33.18 -1.06 13.07
CA LYS A 52 -33.40 -0.75 11.66
C LYS A 52 -33.43 0.77 11.41
N TYR A 53 -32.47 1.27 10.63
CA TYR A 53 -32.45 2.67 10.18
C TYR A 53 -33.48 2.87 9.07
N LEU A 54 -34.25 3.97 9.14
CA LEU A 54 -35.40 4.27 8.26
C LEU A 54 -36.42 3.09 8.13
N GLY A 55 -36.45 2.18 9.10
CA GLY A 55 -37.31 1.02 9.11
C GLY A 55 -36.92 -0.12 8.12
N ILE A 56 -35.91 0.10 7.28
CA ILE A 56 -35.48 -0.80 6.20
C ILE A 56 -34.04 -1.30 6.37
N TYR A 57 -33.12 -0.42 6.70
CA TYR A 57 -31.68 -0.73 6.70
C TYR A 57 -31.25 -1.28 8.06
N SER A 58 -30.68 -2.50 8.08
CA SER A 58 -30.07 -3.09 9.28
C SER A 58 -28.85 -2.30 9.75
N TYR A 59 -28.45 -2.48 11.01
CA TYR A 59 -27.21 -1.90 11.55
C TYR A 59 -25.99 -2.29 10.73
N GLN A 60 -25.89 -3.55 10.27
CA GLN A 60 -24.83 -4.02 9.39
C GLN A 60 -24.78 -3.22 8.08
N LYS A 61 -25.95 -2.96 7.47
CA LYS A 61 -26.01 -2.13 6.25
C LYS A 61 -25.59 -0.67 6.51
N CYS A 62 -25.90 -0.14 7.68
CA CYS A 62 -25.43 1.19 8.07
C CYS A 62 -23.89 1.22 8.20
N LEU A 63 -23.28 0.20 8.81
CA LEU A 63 -21.82 0.04 8.90
C LEU A 63 -21.16 -0.04 7.53
N GLU A 64 -21.77 -0.73 6.56
CA GLU A 64 -21.25 -0.85 5.20
C GLU A 64 -21.34 0.45 4.40
N THR A 65 -22.34 1.30 4.70
CA THR A 65 -22.64 2.51 3.91
C THR A 65 -22.08 3.80 4.54
N GLN A 66 -21.71 3.78 5.82
CA GLN A 66 -21.09 4.94 6.49
C GLN A 66 -19.79 5.36 5.84
N ILE A 67 -19.25 6.53 6.22
CA ILE A 67 -17.91 6.97 5.80
C ILE A 67 -16.88 5.91 6.20
N GLY A 68 -16.23 5.31 5.21
CA GLY A 68 -15.12 4.39 5.43
C GLY A 68 -13.91 5.16 5.99
N LEU A 69 -13.33 4.68 7.08
CA LEU A 69 -12.06 5.21 7.60
C LEU A 69 -10.94 4.28 7.16
N GLY A 70 -9.92 4.83 6.54
CA GLY A 70 -8.74 4.09 6.10
C GLY A 70 -7.90 3.58 7.26
N LEU A 71 -6.86 2.80 6.91
CA LEU A 71 -5.95 2.16 7.83
C LEU A 71 -5.29 3.15 8.80
N ASP A 72 -4.82 4.28 8.30
CA ASP A 72 -4.15 5.33 9.08
C ASP A 72 -5.02 5.94 10.18
N LEU A 73 -6.35 5.86 10.01
CA LEU A 73 -7.32 6.47 10.91
C LEU A 73 -7.93 5.44 11.89
N LYS A 74 -8.29 4.26 11.42
CA LYS A 74 -8.97 3.23 12.21
C LYS A 74 -8.00 2.20 12.81
N GLY A 75 -6.76 2.18 12.32
CA GLY A 75 -5.84 1.06 12.53
C GLY A 75 -6.26 -0.14 11.69
N GLY A 76 -5.51 -1.22 11.75
CA GLY A 76 -5.80 -2.45 11.01
C GLY A 76 -4.60 -2.95 10.21
N MET A 77 -4.86 -3.61 9.09
CA MET A 77 -3.86 -4.25 8.25
C MET A 77 -4.10 -3.98 6.77
N ASN A 78 -3.04 -3.66 6.04
CA ASN A 78 -3.00 -3.60 4.58
C ASN A 78 -1.95 -4.58 4.07
N VAL A 79 -2.30 -5.38 3.06
CA VAL A 79 -1.38 -6.32 2.43
C VAL A 79 -1.47 -6.26 0.91
N ILE A 80 -0.34 -6.42 0.25
CA ILE A 80 -0.29 -6.75 -1.17
C ILE A 80 0.07 -8.23 -1.28
N LEU A 81 -0.87 -9.00 -1.83
CA LEU A 81 -0.71 -10.40 -2.15
C LEU A 81 -0.23 -10.53 -3.59
N GLU A 82 0.77 -11.35 -3.82
CA GLU A 82 1.24 -11.74 -5.15
C GLU A 82 0.90 -13.20 -5.39
N ILE A 83 0.14 -13.46 -6.45
CA ILE A 83 -0.16 -14.81 -6.90
C ILE A 83 1.02 -15.32 -7.71
N SER A 84 1.57 -16.45 -7.34
CA SER A 84 2.76 -17.00 -7.96
C SER A 84 2.47 -17.50 -9.39
N VAL A 85 2.79 -16.71 -10.41
CA VAL A 85 2.69 -17.10 -11.82
C VAL A 85 3.57 -18.32 -12.11
N PRO A 86 4.81 -18.43 -11.57
CA PRO A 86 5.61 -19.64 -11.73
C PRO A 86 4.89 -20.92 -11.26
N ASP A 87 4.23 -20.87 -10.11
CA ASP A 87 3.55 -22.04 -9.54
C ASP A 87 2.29 -22.40 -10.35
N VAL A 88 1.61 -21.40 -10.96
CA VAL A 88 0.53 -21.65 -11.93
C VAL A 88 1.07 -22.40 -13.14
N LEU A 89 2.19 -21.97 -13.73
CA LEU A 89 2.80 -22.66 -14.88
C LEU A 89 3.27 -24.07 -14.54
N GLU A 90 3.85 -24.30 -13.36
CA GLU A 90 4.20 -25.64 -12.89
C GLU A 90 2.96 -26.56 -12.80
N THR A 91 1.84 -26.03 -12.31
CA THR A 91 0.58 -26.78 -12.24
C THR A 91 0.02 -27.07 -13.62
N LEU A 92 0.03 -26.10 -14.53
CA LEU A 92 -0.44 -26.29 -15.93
C LEU A 92 0.44 -27.28 -16.71
N ALA A 93 1.72 -27.38 -16.37
CA ALA A 93 2.65 -28.38 -16.92
C ALA A 93 2.55 -29.76 -16.23
N ASP A 94 1.55 -29.97 -15.34
CA ASP A 94 1.37 -31.21 -14.56
C ASP A 94 2.63 -31.64 -13.77
N HIS A 95 3.30 -30.62 -13.15
CA HIS A 95 4.52 -30.77 -12.33
C HIS A 95 5.65 -31.58 -13.04
N LYS A 96 5.83 -31.38 -14.36
CA LYS A 96 6.87 -32.06 -15.13
C LYS A 96 8.26 -31.79 -14.55
N THR A 97 9.04 -32.84 -14.45
CA THR A 97 10.42 -32.82 -13.95
C THR A 97 11.45 -32.75 -15.06
N ASP A 98 11.06 -32.36 -16.28
CA ASP A 98 11.96 -32.17 -17.41
C ASP A 98 13.09 -31.19 -17.06
N PRO A 99 14.39 -31.60 -17.25
CA PRO A 99 15.53 -30.79 -16.86
C PRO A 99 15.56 -29.40 -17.54
N ALA A 100 15.11 -29.31 -18.80
CA ALA A 100 15.06 -28.06 -19.55
C ALA A 100 13.97 -27.14 -18.98
N PHE A 101 12.81 -27.70 -18.66
CA PHE A 101 11.72 -26.98 -17.99
C PHE A 101 12.17 -26.40 -16.63
N VAL A 102 12.71 -27.27 -15.74
CA VAL A 102 13.15 -26.87 -14.40
C VAL A 102 14.26 -25.83 -14.47
N LYS A 103 15.22 -25.96 -15.39
CA LYS A 103 16.30 -25.00 -15.59
C LYS A 103 15.76 -23.66 -16.08
N SER A 104 14.82 -23.65 -17.03
CA SER A 104 14.22 -22.47 -17.60
C SER A 104 13.36 -21.72 -16.56
N MET A 105 12.58 -22.45 -15.75
CA MET A 105 11.83 -21.89 -14.64
C MET A 105 12.74 -21.18 -13.61
N LYS A 106 13.86 -21.81 -13.26
CA LYS A 106 14.82 -21.22 -12.33
C LYS A 106 15.47 -19.96 -12.89
N GLN A 107 15.88 -19.97 -14.16
CA GLN A 107 16.47 -18.80 -14.81
C GLN A 107 15.47 -17.66 -14.95
N ALA A 108 14.22 -17.96 -15.35
CA ALA A 108 13.16 -16.97 -15.44
C ALA A 108 12.86 -16.32 -14.06
N ARG A 109 12.79 -17.11 -12.97
CA ARG A 109 12.62 -16.59 -11.60
C ARG A 109 13.77 -15.66 -11.20
N THR A 110 15.01 -15.97 -11.56
CA THR A 110 16.17 -15.12 -11.24
C THR A 110 16.17 -13.82 -12.04
N GLU A 111 15.78 -13.85 -13.33
CA GLU A 111 15.71 -12.65 -14.17
C GLU A 111 14.48 -11.80 -13.84
N GLU A 112 13.35 -12.39 -13.42
CA GLU A 112 12.15 -11.67 -12.97
C GLU A 112 12.47 -10.67 -11.83
N GLU A 113 13.37 -11.02 -10.92
CA GLU A 113 13.80 -10.12 -9.83
C GLU A 113 14.52 -8.86 -10.33
N THR A 114 15.08 -8.90 -11.55
CA THR A 114 15.87 -7.81 -12.13
C THR A 114 15.26 -7.18 -13.39
N SER A 115 14.35 -7.88 -14.08
CA SER A 115 13.71 -7.47 -15.33
C SER A 115 12.31 -6.94 -15.11
N GLN A 116 11.84 -6.09 -16.02
CA GLN A 116 10.43 -5.64 -16.09
C GLN A 116 9.58 -6.52 -17.02
N SER A 117 10.18 -7.55 -17.63
CA SER A 117 9.46 -8.46 -18.50
C SER A 117 8.59 -9.40 -17.68
N ASP A 118 7.40 -9.70 -18.17
CA ASP A 118 6.52 -10.67 -17.50
C ASP A 118 7.14 -12.08 -17.47
N PHE A 119 6.80 -12.84 -16.43
CA PHE A 119 7.38 -14.16 -16.20
C PHE A 119 7.19 -15.13 -17.39
N ILE A 120 6.04 -15.08 -18.06
CA ILE A 120 5.74 -15.98 -19.17
C ILE A 120 6.72 -15.71 -20.33
N SER A 121 6.94 -14.45 -20.68
CA SER A 121 7.92 -14.08 -21.71
C SER A 121 9.35 -14.49 -21.35
N LEU A 122 9.75 -14.33 -20.08
CA LEU A 122 11.06 -14.78 -19.60
C LEU A 122 11.19 -16.30 -19.66
N PHE A 123 10.17 -17.02 -19.23
CA PHE A 123 10.13 -18.47 -19.29
C PHE A 123 10.26 -18.99 -20.72
N VAL A 124 9.47 -18.43 -21.65
CA VAL A 124 9.52 -18.80 -23.08
C VAL A 124 10.92 -18.54 -23.66
N LYS A 125 11.50 -17.36 -23.38
CA LYS A 125 12.87 -17.02 -23.79
C LYS A 125 13.88 -18.06 -23.32
N TYR A 126 13.86 -18.42 -22.04
CA TYR A 126 14.81 -19.39 -21.49
C TYR A 126 14.53 -20.82 -21.91
N TYR A 127 13.28 -21.20 -22.14
CA TYR A 127 12.94 -22.52 -22.64
C TYR A 127 13.50 -22.75 -24.06
N HIS A 128 13.36 -21.77 -24.96
CA HIS A 128 13.98 -21.84 -26.28
C HIS A 128 15.52 -21.91 -26.25
N GLN A 129 16.14 -21.28 -25.25
CA GLN A 129 17.61 -21.37 -25.06
C GLN A 129 18.05 -22.74 -24.52
N ASN A 130 17.29 -23.34 -23.60
CA ASN A 130 17.66 -24.59 -22.94
C ASN A 130 17.19 -25.86 -23.71
N ALA A 131 16.17 -25.74 -24.57
CA ALA A 131 15.60 -26.80 -25.37
C ALA A 131 15.43 -26.37 -26.84
N PRO A 132 16.52 -26.06 -27.57
CA PRO A 132 16.40 -25.57 -28.95
C PRO A 132 15.76 -26.65 -29.84
N GLY A 133 14.70 -26.29 -30.57
CA GLY A 133 13.94 -27.16 -31.44
C GLY A 133 12.76 -27.90 -30.83
N HIS A 134 12.55 -27.81 -29.50
CA HIS A 134 11.37 -28.35 -28.85
C HIS A 134 10.27 -27.26 -28.78
N ARG A 135 9.01 -27.69 -28.90
CA ARG A 135 7.85 -26.81 -28.85
C ARG A 135 7.29 -26.70 -27.42
N LEU A 136 6.76 -25.56 -27.08
CA LEU A 136 6.04 -25.36 -25.80
C LEU A 136 4.85 -26.33 -25.65
N ALA A 137 4.21 -26.72 -26.77
CA ALA A 137 3.11 -27.66 -26.77
C ALA A 137 3.47 -29.02 -26.16
N GLU A 138 4.74 -29.46 -26.24
CA GLU A 138 5.21 -30.73 -25.66
C GLU A 138 5.14 -30.70 -24.12
N LEU A 139 5.26 -29.50 -23.51
CA LEU A 139 5.13 -29.29 -22.08
C LEU A 139 3.68 -29.16 -21.64
N PHE A 140 2.90 -28.38 -22.41
CA PHE A 140 1.59 -27.90 -21.96
C PHE A 140 0.39 -28.62 -22.63
N ALA A 141 0.60 -29.63 -23.47
CA ALA A 141 -0.48 -30.52 -23.94
C ALA A 141 -0.91 -31.48 -22.83
N THR A 142 -1.35 -30.96 -21.70
CA THR A 142 -1.79 -31.70 -20.51
C THR A 142 -3.29 -31.95 -20.55
N GLN A 143 -3.77 -32.86 -19.68
CA GLN A 143 -5.20 -33.16 -19.58
C GLN A 143 -6.03 -31.90 -19.19
N GLN A 144 -5.47 -31.01 -18.38
CA GLN A 144 -6.12 -29.74 -17.96
C GLN A 144 -6.31 -28.76 -19.13
N LEU A 145 -5.40 -28.79 -20.11
CA LEU A 145 -5.43 -27.89 -21.28
C LEU A 145 -5.95 -28.61 -22.54
N GLN A 146 -6.54 -29.77 -22.37
CA GLN A 146 -7.13 -30.56 -23.48
C GLN A 146 -8.24 -29.73 -24.18
N GLY A 147 -8.16 -29.65 -25.50
CA GLY A 147 -9.05 -28.82 -26.32
C GLY A 147 -8.61 -27.37 -26.49
N LYS A 148 -7.66 -26.85 -25.68
CA LYS A 148 -7.06 -25.51 -25.82
C LYS A 148 -5.67 -25.57 -26.46
N ILE A 149 -4.87 -26.59 -26.09
CA ILE A 149 -3.52 -26.84 -26.61
C ILE A 149 -3.47 -28.25 -27.19
N ASN A 150 -3.03 -28.36 -28.43
CA ASN A 150 -2.77 -29.61 -29.12
C ASN A 150 -1.24 -29.79 -29.28
N PRO A 151 -0.71 -31.02 -29.39
CA PRO A 151 0.73 -31.25 -29.60
C PRO A 151 1.30 -30.53 -30.83
N GLN A 152 0.46 -30.11 -31.78
CA GLN A 152 0.84 -29.40 -33.01
C GLN A 152 0.69 -27.85 -32.89
N SER A 153 0.18 -27.35 -31.78
CA SER A 153 0.01 -25.92 -31.55
C SER A 153 1.33 -25.17 -31.63
N THR A 154 1.30 -23.96 -32.18
CA THR A 154 2.47 -23.11 -32.26
C THR A 154 2.80 -22.50 -30.90
N ASP A 155 4.07 -22.11 -30.67
CA ASP A 155 4.49 -21.53 -29.40
C ASP A 155 3.74 -20.22 -29.07
N SER A 156 3.41 -19.42 -30.08
CA SER A 156 2.58 -18.20 -29.92
C SER A 156 1.14 -18.52 -29.47
N GLU A 157 0.55 -19.60 -30.00
CA GLU A 157 -0.78 -20.04 -29.53
C GLU A 157 -0.74 -20.55 -28.10
N VAL A 158 0.29 -21.34 -27.76
CA VAL A 158 0.51 -21.83 -26.40
C VAL A 158 0.72 -20.68 -25.44
N GLU A 159 1.57 -19.69 -25.77
CA GLU A 159 1.80 -18.51 -24.94
C GLU A 159 0.51 -17.73 -24.69
N LYS A 160 -0.32 -17.54 -25.72
CA LYS A 160 -1.63 -16.89 -25.58
C LYS A 160 -2.56 -17.63 -24.62
N VAL A 161 -2.62 -18.96 -24.73
CA VAL A 161 -3.43 -19.80 -23.85
C VAL A 161 -2.89 -19.72 -22.41
N LEU A 162 -1.57 -19.83 -22.22
CA LEU A 162 -0.95 -19.69 -20.89
C LEU A 162 -1.28 -18.34 -20.23
N ARG A 163 -1.21 -17.24 -20.99
CA ARG A 163 -1.62 -15.92 -20.48
C ARG A 163 -3.08 -15.89 -20.04
N GLN A 164 -3.97 -16.51 -20.81
CA GLN A 164 -5.39 -16.57 -20.45
C GLN A 164 -5.63 -17.42 -19.18
N GLU A 165 -4.94 -18.58 -19.05
CA GLU A 165 -5.08 -19.45 -17.89
C GLU A 165 -4.50 -18.80 -16.62
N VAL A 166 -3.34 -18.12 -16.74
CA VAL A 166 -2.76 -17.37 -15.63
C VAL A 166 -3.69 -16.24 -15.21
N GLN A 167 -4.29 -15.52 -16.15
CA GLN A 167 -5.26 -14.46 -15.83
C GLN A 167 -6.49 -15.04 -15.14
N ALA A 168 -7.01 -16.17 -15.61
CA ALA A 168 -8.13 -16.86 -14.98
C ALA A 168 -7.79 -17.35 -13.55
N ALA A 169 -6.55 -17.84 -13.33
CA ALA A 169 -6.09 -18.22 -12.00
C ALA A 169 -5.99 -17.03 -11.04
N ILE A 170 -5.51 -15.87 -11.52
CA ILE A 170 -5.47 -14.62 -10.75
C ILE A 170 -6.90 -14.16 -10.40
N ASP A 171 -7.83 -14.19 -11.36
CA ASP A 171 -9.21 -13.78 -11.17
C ASP A 171 -9.93 -14.69 -10.16
N ASN A 172 -9.67 -15.99 -10.23
CA ASN A 172 -10.21 -16.94 -9.26
C ASN A 172 -9.61 -16.72 -7.86
N SER A 173 -8.29 -16.52 -7.76
CA SER A 173 -7.63 -16.21 -6.49
C SER A 173 -8.18 -14.93 -5.85
N PHE A 174 -8.42 -13.89 -6.65
CA PHE A 174 -9.07 -12.66 -6.20
C PHE A 174 -10.46 -12.93 -5.59
N ASN A 175 -11.29 -13.74 -6.25
CA ASN A 175 -12.62 -14.09 -5.75
C ASN A 175 -12.55 -14.91 -4.45
N VAL A 176 -11.59 -15.82 -4.35
CA VAL A 176 -11.36 -16.62 -3.13
C VAL A 176 -10.93 -15.71 -1.98
N VAL A 177 -9.97 -14.82 -2.18
CA VAL A 177 -9.52 -13.84 -1.17
C VAL A 177 -10.69 -12.96 -0.71
N ARG A 178 -11.49 -12.43 -1.64
CA ARG A 178 -12.67 -11.63 -1.34
C ARG A 178 -13.68 -12.41 -0.48
N THR A 179 -14.01 -13.64 -0.90
CA THR A 179 -14.95 -14.50 -0.17
C THR A 179 -14.46 -14.82 1.25
N ARG A 180 -13.14 -15.02 1.43
CA ARG A 180 -12.55 -15.26 2.76
C ARG A 180 -12.73 -14.06 3.66
N ILE A 181 -12.38 -12.87 3.17
CA ILE A 181 -12.45 -11.62 3.95
C ILE A 181 -13.91 -11.30 4.32
N ASP A 182 -14.85 -11.46 3.38
CA ASP A 182 -16.28 -11.24 3.63
C ASP A 182 -16.80 -12.16 4.75
N LYS A 183 -16.38 -13.44 4.76
CA LYS A 183 -16.79 -14.42 5.79
C LYS A 183 -16.17 -14.17 7.16
N PHE A 184 -15.00 -13.51 7.20
CA PHE A 184 -14.37 -13.10 8.45
C PHE A 184 -15.02 -11.89 9.10
N GLY A 185 -16.00 -11.27 8.43
CA GLY A 185 -16.76 -10.14 8.96
C GLY A 185 -15.95 -8.85 9.05
N VAL A 186 -14.95 -8.66 8.20
CA VAL A 186 -14.25 -7.40 8.08
C VAL A 186 -15.19 -6.34 7.55
N VAL A 187 -15.31 -5.23 8.27
CA VAL A 187 -16.20 -4.13 7.89
C VAL A 187 -15.51 -3.24 6.89
N GLN A 188 -16.08 -3.06 5.71
CA GLN A 188 -15.58 -2.22 4.62
C GLN A 188 -14.14 -2.57 4.18
N PRO A 189 -13.85 -3.83 3.82
CA PRO A 189 -12.56 -4.15 3.25
C PRO A 189 -12.44 -3.50 1.87
N ASN A 190 -11.25 -3.02 1.53
CA ASN A 190 -10.94 -2.56 0.18
C ASN A 190 -10.06 -3.61 -0.50
N ILE A 191 -10.58 -4.26 -1.53
CA ILE A 191 -9.88 -5.34 -2.24
C ILE A 191 -9.81 -4.97 -3.70
N GLN A 192 -8.59 -4.78 -4.22
CA GLN A 192 -8.35 -4.31 -5.58
C GLN A 192 -7.24 -5.10 -6.26
N LYS A 193 -7.38 -5.36 -7.57
CA LYS A 193 -6.26 -5.77 -8.41
C LYS A 193 -5.42 -4.55 -8.75
N LEU A 194 -4.10 -4.64 -8.62
CA LEU A 194 -3.21 -3.54 -8.98
C LEU A 194 -3.03 -3.52 -10.50
N GLU A 195 -3.46 -2.43 -11.13
CA GLU A 195 -3.31 -2.25 -12.58
C GLU A 195 -1.82 -2.11 -12.95
N GLY A 196 -1.42 -2.75 -14.06
CA GLY A 196 -0.03 -2.78 -14.52
C GLY A 196 0.90 -3.72 -13.74
N GLN A 197 0.42 -4.41 -12.69
CA GLN A 197 1.18 -5.37 -11.88
C GLN A 197 0.47 -6.72 -11.90
N THR A 198 0.80 -7.57 -12.87
CA THR A 198 0.13 -8.86 -13.05
C THR A 198 0.25 -9.74 -11.80
N GLY A 199 -0.89 -10.23 -11.32
CA GLY A 199 -0.95 -11.17 -10.18
C GLY A 199 -0.96 -10.52 -8.80
N ARG A 200 -0.97 -9.19 -8.67
CA ARG A 200 -1.00 -8.51 -7.38
C ARG A 200 -2.39 -8.04 -6.99
N ILE A 201 -2.74 -8.32 -5.74
CA ILE A 201 -4.03 -7.98 -5.11
C ILE A 201 -3.73 -7.19 -3.85
N MET A 202 -4.24 -5.97 -3.78
CA MET A 202 -4.21 -5.15 -2.56
C MET A 202 -5.43 -5.45 -1.72
N VAL A 203 -5.22 -5.63 -0.43
CA VAL A 203 -6.26 -5.95 0.56
C VAL A 203 -6.08 -5.05 1.78
N GLU A 204 -6.96 -4.08 1.95
CA GLU A 204 -7.01 -3.23 3.13
C GLU A 204 -8.14 -3.72 4.06
N MET A 205 -7.82 -3.90 5.32
CA MET A 205 -8.71 -4.40 6.36
C MET A 205 -8.71 -3.46 7.57
N PRO A 206 -9.48 -2.36 7.53
CA PRO A 206 -9.52 -1.42 8.63
C PRO A 206 -10.14 -2.03 9.89
N GLY A 207 -9.54 -1.74 11.04
CA GLY A 207 -10.06 -2.15 12.34
C GLY A 207 -9.81 -3.61 12.74
N ILE A 208 -8.98 -4.34 12.01
CA ILE A 208 -8.53 -5.69 12.38
C ILE A 208 -7.63 -5.61 13.62
N LYS A 209 -7.89 -6.50 14.60
CA LYS A 209 -7.13 -6.58 15.86
C LYS A 209 -6.12 -7.72 15.88
N GLU A 210 -6.26 -8.72 15.00
CA GLU A 210 -5.46 -9.95 14.97
C GLU A 210 -4.72 -10.12 13.62
N PRO A 211 -3.63 -9.36 13.36
CA PRO A 211 -2.93 -9.42 12.07
C PRO A 211 -2.36 -10.79 11.76
N GLU A 212 -1.84 -11.50 12.78
CA GLU A 212 -1.26 -12.84 12.63
C GLU A 212 -2.25 -13.87 12.09
N ARG A 213 -3.49 -13.80 12.55
CA ARG A 213 -4.57 -14.67 12.11
C ARG A 213 -4.94 -14.36 10.66
N MET A 214 -4.99 -13.07 10.30
CA MET A 214 -5.28 -12.64 8.93
C MET A 214 -4.18 -13.03 7.95
N ARG A 215 -2.89 -12.94 8.36
CA ARG A 215 -1.78 -13.43 7.54
C ARG A 215 -1.94 -14.90 7.15
N LYS A 216 -2.18 -15.76 8.13
CA LYS A 216 -2.39 -17.20 7.91
C LYS A 216 -3.56 -17.46 6.97
N LEU A 217 -4.66 -16.72 7.14
CA LEU A 217 -5.85 -16.84 6.31
C LEU A 217 -5.60 -16.45 4.86
N LEU A 218 -4.90 -15.34 4.65
CA LEU A 218 -4.66 -14.79 3.31
C LEU A 218 -3.61 -15.61 2.53
N GLN A 219 -2.61 -16.16 3.21
CA GLN A 219 -1.56 -16.98 2.59
C GLN A 219 -1.96 -18.44 2.40
N GLY A 220 -2.91 -18.96 3.18
CA GLY A 220 -3.37 -20.33 3.09
C GLY A 220 -3.97 -20.64 1.72
N SER A 221 -3.48 -21.66 1.02
CA SER A 221 -4.03 -22.06 -0.28
C SER A 221 -5.37 -22.78 -0.15
N ALA A 222 -5.74 -23.24 1.07
CA ALA A 222 -6.86 -24.12 1.36
C ALA A 222 -6.79 -25.45 0.56
N ASN A 223 -5.59 -25.92 0.32
CA ASN A 223 -5.40 -27.20 -0.34
C ASN A 223 -5.68 -28.33 0.64
N LEU A 224 -6.93 -28.76 0.71
CA LEU A 224 -7.36 -29.90 1.51
C LEU A 224 -7.05 -31.19 0.78
N GLU A 225 -6.41 -32.12 1.47
CA GLU A 225 -5.98 -33.41 0.93
C GLU A 225 -6.31 -34.52 1.91
N PHE A 226 -6.78 -35.66 1.40
CA PHE A 226 -7.05 -36.86 2.16
C PHE A 226 -6.06 -37.92 1.76
N TRP A 227 -5.21 -38.34 2.71
CA TRP A 227 -4.12 -39.28 2.47
C TRP A 227 -4.29 -40.56 3.23
N GLU A 228 -3.91 -41.64 2.59
CA GLU A 228 -3.63 -42.91 3.28
C GLU A 228 -2.43 -42.71 4.22
N THR A 229 -2.34 -43.53 5.27
CA THR A 229 -1.26 -43.45 6.24
C THR A 229 -0.54 -44.77 6.42
N TYR A 230 0.72 -44.72 6.76
CA TYR A 230 1.45 -45.81 7.36
C TYR A 230 1.12 -45.90 8.84
N ASN A 231 1.17 -47.12 9.42
CA ASN A 231 1.19 -47.27 10.88
C ASN A 231 2.58 -46.94 11.42
N ALA A 232 2.65 -46.45 12.66
CA ALA A 232 3.90 -46.03 13.30
C ALA A 232 4.92 -47.18 13.41
N ASP A 233 4.48 -48.44 13.68
CA ASP A 233 5.28 -49.62 13.74
C ASP A 233 5.97 -50.00 12.42
N GLU A 234 5.39 -49.62 11.28
CA GLU A 234 6.00 -49.80 9.96
C GLU A 234 7.14 -48.81 9.68
N VAL A 235 7.06 -47.58 10.25
CA VAL A 235 7.97 -46.45 9.93
C VAL A 235 9.09 -46.27 10.97
N ILE A 236 8.82 -46.53 12.25
CA ILE A 236 9.80 -46.34 13.36
C ILE A 236 11.12 -47.07 13.09
N PRO A 237 11.16 -48.32 12.56
CA PRO A 237 12.42 -48.98 12.24
C PRO A 237 13.27 -48.22 11.21
N TYR A 238 12.67 -47.62 10.19
CA TYR A 238 13.38 -46.80 9.20
C TYR A 238 13.96 -45.51 9.83
N LEU A 239 13.24 -44.89 10.77
CA LEU A 239 13.74 -43.71 11.49
C LEU A 239 14.92 -44.08 12.41
N GLN A 240 14.90 -45.26 13.05
CA GLN A 240 16.03 -45.79 13.84
C GLN A 240 17.24 -46.07 12.96
N GLN A 241 17.04 -46.66 11.80
CA GLN A 241 18.11 -46.90 10.81
C GLN A 241 18.70 -45.59 10.30
N LEU A 242 17.85 -44.59 10.04
CA LEU A 242 18.29 -43.26 9.64
C LEU A 242 19.12 -42.58 10.72
N ASP A 243 18.66 -42.61 11.98
CA ASP A 243 19.37 -42.06 13.12
C ASP A 243 20.78 -42.67 13.26
N SER A 244 20.89 -44.04 13.18
CA SER A 244 22.15 -44.75 13.25
C SER A 244 23.09 -44.37 12.07
N ARG A 245 22.58 -44.16 10.88
CA ARG A 245 23.39 -43.75 9.73
C ARG A 245 23.88 -42.31 9.87
N LEU A 246 23.02 -41.39 10.30
CA LEU A 246 23.39 -40.00 10.57
C LEU A 246 24.46 -39.89 11.68
N ALA A 247 24.38 -40.70 12.73
CA ALA A 247 25.40 -40.77 13.78
C ALA A 247 26.75 -41.24 13.21
N ASN A 248 26.76 -42.23 12.33
CA ASN A 248 27.97 -42.71 11.66
C ASN A 248 28.57 -41.69 10.69
N ASP A 249 27.75 -41.00 9.91
CA ASP A 249 28.20 -39.94 8.98
C ASP A 249 28.82 -38.76 9.76
N ALA A 250 28.21 -38.35 10.88
CA ALA A 250 28.74 -37.31 11.76
C ALA A 250 30.08 -37.73 12.45
N SER A 251 30.27 -39.00 12.74
CA SER A 251 31.52 -39.51 13.33
C SER A 251 32.65 -39.58 12.28
N ASN A 252 32.35 -39.85 11.04
CA ASN A 252 33.30 -39.90 9.93
C ASN A 252 33.80 -38.52 9.49
N ASP A 253 32.92 -37.49 9.50
CA ASP A 253 33.28 -36.08 9.23
C ASP A 253 34.21 -35.51 10.31
N THR A 254 34.03 -35.90 11.56
CA THR A 254 34.92 -35.49 12.68
C THR A 254 36.31 -36.15 12.55
N THR A 255 36.44 -37.34 11.98
CA THR A 255 37.72 -38.03 11.73
C THR A 255 38.48 -37.42 10.54
N THR A 256 37.76 -36.97 9.51
CA THR A 256 38.38 -36.28 8.35
C THR A 256 38.84 -34.87 8.70
N ALA A 257 38.08 -34.14 9.49
CA ALA A 257 38.46 -32.80 9.99
C ALA A 257 39.67 -32.88 10.94
N LYS A 258 39.77 -33.91 11.83
CA LYS A 258 40.94 -34.13 12.66
C LYS A 258 42.20 -34.52 11.86
N LYS A 259 42.08 -35.19 10.71
CA LYS A 259 43.22 -35.46 9.81
C LYS A 259 43.66 -34.21 9.01
N ALA A 260 42.77 -33.30 8.69
CA ALA A 260 43.11 -32.05 8.00
C ALA A 260 43.76 -31.03 8.94
N ILE A 261 43.36 -30.99 10.21
CA ILE A 261 43.96 -30.08 11.24
C ILE A 261 45.35 -30.55 11.72
N LYS A 262 45.71 -31.83 11.56
CA LYS A 262 47.07 -32.33 11.87
C LYS A 262 48.14 -31.94 10.83
N LYS A 263 47.82 -31.29 9.75
CA LYS A 263 48.77 -30.86 8.69
C LYS A 263 49.01 -29.33 8.62
N ALA A 264 48.37 -28.57 9.50
CA ALA A 264 48.63 -27.13 9.57
C ALA A 264 48.81 -26.72 11.05
N ASP A 265 50.05 -26.30 11.39
CA ASP A 265 50.49 -25.53 12.55
C ASP A 265 50.62 -26.19 13.92
N ALA A 266 51.82 -26.79 14.13
CA ALA A 266 52.53 -26.72 15.38
C ALA A 266 53.11 -25.29 15.61
N LYS A 267 52.35 -24.38 16.24
CA LYS A 267 52.93 -23.26 17.00
C LYS A 267 51.99 -22.81 18.14
N LYS A 268 52.40 -23.19 19.33
CA LYS A 268 52.11 -22.71 20.69
C LYS A 268 51.20 -21.48 20.82
N VAL A 269 50.10 -21.64 21.58
CA VAL A 269 49.77 -20.78 22.71
C VAL A 269 49.25 -21.65 23.87
N LYS A 270 49.99 -21.70 24.98
CA LYS A 270 49.56 -22.21 26.29
C LYS A 270 48.58 -21.21 26.88
N LEU A 271 47.32 -21.59 27.07
CA LEU A 271 46.43 -20.92 27.99
C LEU A 271 46.10 -21.90 29.14
N GLN A 272 46.46 -21.46 30.34
CA GLN A 272 46.20 -22.14 31.60
C GLN A 272 44.70 -22.16 31.86
N LEU A 273 44.13 -23.36 31.93
CA LEU A 273 42.83 -23.61 32.54
C LEU A 273 42.95 -23.58 34.07
N LYS A 274 42.37 -22.57 34.68
CA LYS A 274 42.05 -22.59 36.11
C LYS A 274 40.74 -23.37 36.30
N ASN A 275 40.78 -24.44 37.04
CA ASN A 275 39.59 -25.13 37.56
C ASN A 275 38.82 -24.17 38.46
N ASN A 276 37.59 -23.87 38.17
CA ASN A 276 36.59 -23.43 39.11
C ASN A 276 35.37 -24.37 39.01
N ASP A 277 35.17 -25.16 40.02
CA ASP A 277 33.99 -25.96 40.32
C ASP A 277 32.84 -24.97 40.71
N ASP A 278 32.08 -24.54 39.78
CA ASP A 278 30.72 -23.94 39.97
C ASP A 278 29.95 -23.99 38.64
N GLU A 279 29.61 -25.22 38.21
CA GLU A 279 28.65 -25.44 37.13
C GLU A 279 27.23 -25.46 37.72
N THR A 280 26.43 -24.46 37.33
CA THR A 280 24.98 -24.39 37.63
C THR A 280 24.25 -25.59 37.01
N PRO A 281 23.14 -26.09 37.59
CA PRO A 281 22.40 -27.27 37.10
C PRO A 281 21.97 -27.20 35.64
N THR A 282 21.82 -25.97 35.10
CA THR A 282 21.42 -25.72 33.72
C THR A 282 22.52 -26.02 32.67
N GLN A 283 23.80 -25.87 33.01
CA GLN A 283 24.91 -26.16 32.11
C GLN A 283 25.16 -27.67 31.97
N LYS A 284 24.96 -28.46 33.04
CA LYS A 284 25.07 -29.95 32.99
C LYS A 284 23.98 -30.56 32.10
N SER A 285 22.77 -30.02 32.12
CA SER A 285 21.66 -30.49 31.26
C SER A 285 21.91 -30.23 29.77
N ASN A 286 22.50 -29.06 29.43
CA ASN A 286 22.81 -28.70 28.03
C ASN A 286 23.96 -29.52 27.45
N ALA A 287 24.99 -29.81 28.22
CA ALA A 287 26.11 -30.64 27.80
C ALA A 287 25.70 -32.13 27.59
N GLN A 288 24.80 -32.64 28.42
CA GLN A 288 24.23 -33.97 28.27
C GLN A 288 23.32 -34.08 27.03
N MET A 289 22.56 -33.02 26.73
CA MET A 289 21.70 -32.95 25.59
C MET A 289 22.49 -32.80 24.27
N GLU A 290 23.61 -32.07 24.27
CA GLU A 290 24.53 -32.02 23.11
C GLU A 290 25.25 -33.36 22.88
N ALA A 291 25.61 -34.07 23.92
CA ALA A 291 26.20 -35.43 23.83
C ALA A 291 25.18 -36.43 23.26
N ALA A 292 23.92 -36.36 23.70
CA ALA A 292 22.84 -37.19 23.17
C ALA A 292 22.55 -36.91 21.69
N LYS A 293 22.58 -35.64 21.29
CA LYS A 293 22.42 -35.22 19.86
C LYS A 293 23.56 -35.69 18.97
N LYS A 294 24.73 -35.93 19.47
CA LYS A 294 25.86 -36.53 18.72
C LYS A 294 25.72 -38.04 18.52
N GLN A 295 25.14 -38.72 19.52
CA GLN A 295 24.93 -40.18 19.48
C GLN A 295 23.64 -40.53 18.73
N HIS A 296 22.60 -39.76 18.86
CA HIS A 296 21.29 -39.94 18.26
C HIS A 296 20.79 -38.62 17.63
N PRO A 297 21.31 -38.23 16.45
CA PRO A 297 21.02 -36.92 15.85
C PRO A 297 19.54 -36.65 15.61
N LEU A 298 18.73 -37.68 15.30
CA LEU A 298 17.31 -37.59 15.07
C LEU A 298 16.50 -37.89 16.32
N LEU A 299 16.78 -39.04 17.00
CA LEU A 299 15.96 -39.52 18.08
C LEU A 299 16.19 -38.78 19.42
N ALA A 300 17.28 -38.02 19.55
CA ALA A 300 17.45 -37.10 20.70
C ALA A 300 16.48 -35.89 20.64
N MET A 301 15.97 -35.56 19.45
CA MET A 301 15.03 -34.47 19.22
C MET A 301 13.61 -34.96 18.95
N LEU A 302 13.44 -36.16 18.38
CA LEU A 302 12.16 -36.79 18.06
C LEU A 302 11.86 -37.92 19.04
N GLN A 303 10.85 -37.73 19.87
CA GLN A 303 10.37 -38.74 20.80
C GLN A 303 9.36 -39.65 20.06
N THR A 304 9.75 -40.87 19.74
CA THR A 304 8.89 -41.84 19.01
C THR A 304 7.72 -42.31 19.87
N THR A 305 6.58 -42.58 19.21
CA THR A 305 5.38 -43.14 19.83
C THR A 305 5.52 -44.64 20.08
N GLY A 306 4.69 -45.22 20.96
CA GLY A 306 4.65 -46.66 21.22
C GLY A 306 4.04 -47.46 20.06
N GLN A 307 4.25 -48.80 20.11
CA GLN A 307 3.89 -49.76 19.02
C GLN A 307 2.41 -49.87 18.61
N ASN A 308 1.49 -49.15 19.28
CA ASN A 308 0.04 -49.17 18.93
C ASN A 308 -0.47 -47.86 18.37
N SER A 309 0.41 -46.96 17.92
CA SER A 309 0.00 -45.71 17.30
C SER A 309 -0.28 -45.91 15.80
N LEU A 310 -1.39 -45.35 15.31
CA LEU A 310 -1.72 -45.47 13.90
C LEU A 310 -0.76 -44.65 13.01
N ALA A 311 -1.13 -43.45 12.63
CA ALA A 311 -0.34 -42.61 11.72
C ALA A 311 0.74 -41.74 12.42
N LEU A 312 0.66 -41.58 13.73
CA LEU A 312 1.54 -40.71 14.51
C LEU A 312 2.81 -41.44 14.91
N VAL A 313 3.95 -41.00 14.38
CA VAL A 313 5.27 -41.67 14.54
C VAL A 313 6.07 -41.11 15.69
N GLY A 314 5.86 -39.86 16.08
CA GLY A 314 6.61 -39.25 17.17
C GLY A 314 6.20 -37.82 17.46
N TYR A 315 6.80 -37.27 18.50
CA TYR A 315 6.57 -35.91 19.01
C TYR A 315 7.87 -35.13 19.06
N ALA A 316 7.81 -33.82 18.78
CA ALA A 316 8.95 -32.95 18.95
C ALA A 316 8.53 -31.54 19.39
N SER A 317 9.44 -30.83 20.05
CA SER A 317 9.27 -29.41 20.36
C SER A 317 9.28 -28.58 19.08
N VAL A 318 8.48 -27.53 19.01
CA VAL A 318 8.46 -26.57 17.88
C VAL A 318 9.85 -26.04 17.51
N ARG A 319 10.77 -25.95 18.48
CA ARG A 319 12.16 -25.52 18.26
C ARG A 319 12.99 -26.47 17.44
N ASP A 320 12.69 -27.77 17.54
CA ASP A 320 13.46 -28.85 16.92
C ASP A 320 12.82 -29.30 15.57
N THR A 321 11.58 -28.93 15.27
CA THR A 321 10.87 -29.36 14.04
C THR A 321 11.63 -29.03 12.76
N ALA A 322 12.23 -27.83 12.66
CA ALA A 322 13.00 -27.42 11.48
C ALA A 322 14.29 -28.25 11.32
N ALA A 323 14.98 -28.57 12.43
CA ALA A 323 16.17 -29.41 12.42
C ALA A 323 15.83 -30.85 12.02
N ILE A 324 14.77 -31.42 12.59
CA ILE A 324 14.25 -32.75 12.24
C ILE A 324 13.84 -32.77 10.77
N SER A 325 13.11 -31.80 10.27
CA SER A 325 12.69 -31.71 8.86
C SER A 325 13.90 -31.73 7.91
N LYS A 326 14.97 -30.99 8.25
CA LYS A 326 16.22 -31.03 7.47
C LYS A 326 16.87 -32.40 7.42
N LEU A 327 16.78 -33.18 8.50
CA LEU A 327 17.33 -34.55 8.57
C LEU A 327 16.47 -35.54 7.79
N ILE A 328 15.14 -35.52 7.97
CA ILE A 328 14.22 -36.48 7.32
C ILE A 328 14.02 -36.24 5.82
N TYR A 329 14.31 -35.06 5.29
CA TYR A 329 14.30 -34.75 3.86
C TYR A 329 15.70 -34.63 3.26
N GLY A 330 16.76 -34.94 4.04
CA GLY A 330 18.16 -34.93 3.58
C GLY A 330 18.49 -36.06 2.58
N GLN A 331 19.66 -35.96 1.95
CA GLN A 331 20.11 -36.98 0.97
C GLN A 331 20.24 -38.39 1.59
N THR A 332 20.72 -38.51 2.80
CA THR A 332 20.84 -39.78 3.53
C THR A 332 19.45 -40.38 3.81
N ALA A 333 18.46 -39.57 4.13
CA ALA A 333 17.09 -40.00 4.37
C ALA A 333 16.43 -40.58 3.11
N LYS A 334 16.67 -39.97 1.94
CA LYS A 334 16.15 -40.42 0.63
C LYS A 334 16.66 -41.86 0.24
N GLN A 335 17.76 -42.28 0.82
CA GLN A 335 18.32 -43.61 0.55
C GLN A 335 17.77 -44.72 1.49
N ILE A 336 17.17 -44.30 2.61
CA ILE A 336 16.74 -45.23 3.67
C ILE A 336 15.21 -45.27 3.78
N LEU A 337 14.55 -44.11 3.66
CA LEU A 337 13.11 -44.03 3.78
C LEU A 337 12.42 -44.55 2.52
N PRO A 338 11.26 -45.23 2.62
CA PRO A 338 10.45 -45.59 1.48
C PRO A 338 10.15 -44.41 0.56
N THR A 339 10.17 -44.59 -0.74
CA THR A 339 9.95 -43.52 -1.74
C THR A 339 8.51 -42.96 -1.72
N ASP A 340 7.57 -43.76 -1.22
CA ASP A 340 6.15 -43.40 -1.05
C ASP A 340 5.81 -42.91 0.35
N LEU A 341 6.82 -42.74 1.22
CA LEU A 341 6.64 -42.15 2.58
C LEU A 341 6.85 -40.64 2.58
N LYS A 342 5.85 -39.91 3.02
CA LYS A 342 5.92 -38.47 3.29
C LYS A 342 5.63 -38.22 4.79
N LEU A 343 6.50 -37.47 5.47
CA LEU A 343 6.37 -37.18 6.91
C LEU A 343 5.89 -35.73 7.08
N LEU A 344 4.74 -35.51 7.73
CA LEU A 344 4.16 -34.20 7.93
C LEU A 344 3.91 -33.91 9.41
N TRP A 345 4.06 -32.64 9.78
CA TRP A 345 3.78 -32.14 11.14
C TRP A 345 2.31 -31.87 11.37
N SER A 346 1.84 -32.01 12.61
CA SER A 346 0.51 -31.56 13.02
C SER A 346 0.36 -30.04 12.85
N ALA A 347 -0.86 -29.59 12.52
CA ALA A 347 -1.19 -28.15 12.41
C ALA A 347 -1.25 -27.46 13.79
N THR A 348 -1.62 -28.20 14.81
CA THR A 348 -1.78 -27.74 16.21
C THR A 348 -0.89 -28.53 17.14
N PRO A 349 -0.50 -27.95 18.28
CA PRO A 349 0.15 -28.71 19.35
C PRO A 349 -0.74 -29.85 19.83
N GLU A 350 -0.12 -31.01 20.10
CA GLU A 350 -0.82 -32.17 20.63
C GLU A 350 -1.20 -32.02 22.10
N ASP A 351 -2.41 -32.47 22.46
CA ASP A 351 -2.91 -32.42 23.84
C ASP A 351 -2.42 -33.61 24.72
N GLY A 352 -2.49 -33.40 26.03
CA GLY A 352 -2.17 -34.43 27.03
C GLY A 352 -0.69 -34.47 27.44
N ILE A 353 0.17 -33.67 26.82
CA ILE A 353 1.59 -33.56 27.21
C ILE A 353 1.76 -32.30 28.07
N LYS A 354 2.36 -32.45 29.27
CA LYS A 354 2.58 -31.36 30.25
C LYS A 354 3.40 -30.16 29.70
N ALA A 355 4.11 -30.33 28.58
CA ALA A 355 4.90 -29.30 27.94
C ALA A 355 4.11 -28.60 26.83
N LYS A 356 3.99 -27.29 26.88
CA LYS A 356 3.37 -26.47 25.80
C LYS A 356 4.23 -26.45 24.53
N ASN A 357 3.62 -26.49 23.36
CA ASN A 357 4.25 -26.43 22.03
C ASN A 357 4.98 -27.70 21.56
N ILE A 358 4.37 -28.86 21.74
CA ILE A 358 4.79 -30.13 21.15
C ILE A 358 3.92 -30.49 19.96
N TYR A 359 4.55 -30.80 18.84
CA TYR A 359 3.90 -31.17 17.58
C TYR A 359 4.11 -32.62 17.24
N GLY A 360 3.08 -33.26 16.69
CA GLY A 360 3.10 -34.64 16.23
C GLY A 360 3.68 -34.76 14.81
N LEU A 361 4.48 -35.79 14.55
CA LEU A 361 4.96 -36.16 13.23
C LEU A 361 4.16 -37.35 12.70
N TYR A 362 3.51 -37.19 11.55
CA TYR A 362 2.60 -38.17 10.95
C TYR A 362 3.21 -38.81 9.69
N ALA A 363 3.00 -40.12 9.51
CA ALA A 363 3.47 -40.87 8.36
C ALA A 363 2.38 -40.98 7.29
N ILE A 364 2.55 -40.28 6.19
CA ILE A 364 1.64 -40.23 5.06
C ILE A 364 2.13 -41.22 3.98
N LYS A 365 1.20 -41.96 3.35
CA LYS A 365 1.49 -42.87 2.25
C LYS A 365 1.08 -42.22 0.93
N VAL A 366 2.04 -42.04 0.02
CA VAL A 366 1.84 -41.52 -1.32
C VAL A 366 1.55 -42.67 -2.29
N SER A 367 0.27 -43.03 -2.45
CA SER A 367 -0.15 -44.19 -3.25
C SER A 367 -0.21 -43.87 -4.74
N SER A 368 -0.16 -42.62 -5.17
CA SER A 368 -0.28 -42.20 -6.57
C SER A 368 1.09 -41.96 -7.21
N SER A 369 1.22 -42.35 -8.49
CA SER A 369 2.45 -42.14 -9.28
C SER A 369 2.78 -40.68 -9.58
N ASN A 370 1.78 -39.80 -9.52
CA ASN A 370 1.93 -38.35 -9.74
C ASN A 370 2.12 -37.56 -8.42
N GLY A 371 2.23 -38.24 -7.26
CA GLY A 371 2.43 -37.61 -5.96
C GLY A 371 1.22 -36.82 -5.43
N GLN A 372 0.05 -36.94 -6.05
CA GLN A 372 -1.18 -36.27 -5.62
C GLN A 372 -1.97 -37.13 -4.63
N ALA A 373 -2.75 -36.45 -3.78
CA ALA A 373 -3.63 -37.13 -2.83
C ALA A 373 -4.72 -37.92 -3.54
N PRO A 374 -5.14 -39.09 -3.01
CA PRO A 374 -6.24 -39.88 -3.54
C PRO A 374 -7.55 -39.12 -3.64
N LEU A 375 -7.78 -38.17 -2.73
CA LEU A 375 -8.93 -37.27 -2.74
C LEU A 375 -8.46 -35.86 -2.34
N GLN A 376 -8.91 -34.87 -3.09
CA GLN A 376 -8.59 -33.45 -2.85
C GLN A 376 -9.85 -32.66 -2.43
N GLY A 377 -9.65 -31.47 -1.90
CA GLY A 377 -10.72 -30.62 -1.37
C GLY A 377 -11.63 -29.95 -2.41
N ASP A 378 -11.33 -30.11 -3.71
CA ASP A 378 -12.19 -29.66 -4.81
C ASP A 378 -13.57 -30.33 -4.82
N VAL A 379 -13.68 -31.48 -4.18
CA VAL A 379 -14.94 -32.22 -4.02
C VAL A 379 -15.81 -31.69 -2.85
N VAL A 380 -15.30 -30.83 -1.98
CA VAL A 380 -16.03 -30.28 -0.84
C VAL A 380 -16.92 -29.13 -1.32
N VAL A 381 -18.23 -29.26 -1.08
CA VAL A 381 -19.25 -28.26 -1.49
C VAL A 381 -19.62 -27.34 -0.36
N ASP A 382 -19.67 -27.82 0.88
CA ASP A 382 -20.00 -27.02 2.08
C ASP A 382 -19.19 -27.50 3.29
N ALA A 383 -18.93 -26.60 4.22
CA ALA A 383 -18.27 -26.89 5.48
C ALA A 383 -18.86 -26.03 6.60
N LYS A 384 -19.18 -26.63 7.74
CA LYS A 384 -19.81 -25.95 8.89
C LYS A 384 -19.07 -26.27 10.16
N ASP A 385 -18.92 -25.29 11.03
CA ASP A 385 -18.49 -25.47 12.41
C ASP A 385 -19.66 -25.96 13.27
N GLU A 386 -19.50 -27.10 13.87
CA GLU A 386 -20.50 -27.75 14.72
C GLU A 386 -19.85 -28.31 16.00
N PHE A 387 -20.66 -28.65 16.98
CA PHE A 387 -20.17 -29.35 18.16
C PHE A 387 -20.50 -30.82 18.04
N ASN A 388 -19.55 -31.68 18.28
CA ASN A 388 -19.74 -33.11 18.36
C ASN A 388 -20.78 -33.44 19.45
N HIS A 389 -21.88 -34.08 19.06
CA HIS A 389 -22.99 -34.39 19.97
C HIS A 389 -22.65 -35.37 21.09
N VAL A 390 -21.54 -36.13 20.96
CA VAL A 390 -21.11 -37.11 21.95
C VAL A 390 -20.04 -36.54 22.90
N THR A 391 -19.04 -35.88 22.33
CA THR A 391 -17.91 -35.36 23.10
C THR A 391 -18.03 -33.90 23.52
N GLY A 392 -18.96 -33.15 22.90
CA GLY A 392 -19.14 -31.71 23.10
C GLY A 392 -17.98 -30.86 22.57
N GLN A 393 -17.03 -31.45 21.86
CA GLN A 393 -15.88 -30.71 21.29
C GLN A 393 -16.23 -30.07 19.94
N PRO A 394 -15.63 -28.91 19.61
CA PRO A 394 -15.84 -28.28 18.32
C PRO A 394 -15.23 -29.14 17.19
N GLU A 395 -15.96 -29.31 16.11
CA GLU A 395 -15.53 -30.02 14.89
C GLU A 395 -16.02 -29.30 13.64
N VAL A 396 -15.46 -29.64 12.47
CA VAL A 396 -15.90 -29.11 11.18
C VAL A 396 -16.59 -30.22 10.39
N ASN A 397 -17.88 -30.08 10.17
CA ASN A 397 -18.65 -30.99 9.33
C ASN A 397 -18.56 -30.52 7.87
N MET A 398 -18.10 -31.39 6.97
CA MET A 398 -17.96 -31.11 5.54
C MET A 398 -18.86 -31.99 4.71
N THR A 399 -19.38 -31.44 3.62
CA THR A 399 -20.23 -32.15 2.67
C THR A 399 -19.57 -32.18 1.28
N MET A 400 -19.48 -33.34 0.68
CA MET A 400 -18.86 -33.57 -0.63
C MET A 400 -19.90 -33.63 -1.75
N ASN A 401 -19.48 -33.37 -2.98
CA ASN A 401 -20.27 -33.60 -4.16
C ASN A 401 -20.43 -35.12 -4.44
N THR A 402 -21.26 -35.51 -5.40
CA THR A 402 -21.57 -36.93 -5.71
C THR A 402 -20.34 -37.74 -6.11
N GLU A 403 -19.38 -37.14 -6.82
CA GLU A 403 -18.15 -37.81 -7.20
C GLU A 403 -17.19 -37.94 -6.00
N GLY A 404 -17.06 -36.90 -5.19
CA GLY A 404 -16.31 -36.95 -3.94
C GLY A 404 -16.86 -37.99 -2.98
N ALA A 405 -18.17 -38.08 -2.81
CA ALA A 405 -18.79 -39.07 -1.96
C ALA A 405 -18.44 -40.51 -2.42
N ARG A 406 -18.46 -40.78 -3.72
CA ARG A 406 -18.07 -42.12 -4.26
C ARG A 406 -16.56 -42.41 -4.02
N ARG A 407 -15.69 -41.47 -4.28
CA ARG A 407 -14.24 -41.61 -4.02
C ARG A 407 -13.95 -41.77 -2.53
N TRP A 408 -14.64 -41.01 -1.68
CA TRP A 408 -14.52 -41.09 -0.24
C TRP A 408 -14.98 -42.42 0.32
N ALA A 409 -16.11 -42.95 -0.16
CA ALA A 409 -16.60 -44.28 0.20
C ALA A 409 -15.57 -45.37 -0.18
N ALA A 410 -15.03 -45.33 -1.38
CA ALA A 410 -13.98 -46.27 -1.81
C ALA A 410 -12.70 -46.15 -0.96
N LEU A 411 -12.23 -44.93 -0.65
CA LEU A 411 -11.05 -44.68 0.14
C LEU A 411 -11.24 -45.15 1.60
N THR A 412 -12.38 -44.83 2.23
CA THR A 412 -12.69 -45.26 3.60
C THR A 412 -12.86 -46.78 3.67
N LYS A 413 -13.50 -47.43 2.68
CA LYS A 413 -13.65 -48.90 2.61
C LYS A 413 -12.28 -49.61 2.53
N ALA A 414 -11.34 -49.10 1.73
CA ALA A 414 -10.00 -49.66 1.58
C ALA A 414 -9.14 -49.48 2.84
N ASN A 415 -9.47 -48.52 3.73
CA ASN A 415 -8.69 -48.16 4.91
C ASN A 415 -9.41 -48.44 6.23
N VAL A 416 -10.41 -49.31 6.26
CA VAL A 416 -11.04 -49.71 7.52
C VAL A 416 -10.06 -50.24 8.55
N GLY A 417 -10.08 -49.70 9.75
CA GLY A 417 -9.12 -50.03 10.84
C GLY A 417 -7.80 -49.26 10.82
N LYS A 418 -7.50 -48.55 9.70
CA LYS A 418 -6.34 -47.63 9.56
C LYS A 418 -6.76 -46.18 9.77
N ALA A 419 -5.80 -45.28 9.78
CA ALA A 419 -6.10 -43.85 9.80
C ALA A 419 -6.07 -43.27 8.38
N ILE A 420 -6.91 -42.23 8.14
CA ILE A 420 -6.80 -41.37 6.99
C ILE A 420 -6.40 -39.99 7.50
N ALA A 421 -5.29 -39.45 6.98
CA ALA A 421 -4.83 -38.13 7.36
C ALA A 421 -5.58 -37.05 6.57
N ILE A 422 -6.11 -36.06 7.28
CA ILE A 422 -6.71 -34.85 6.75
C ILE A 422 -5.64 -33.76 6.82
N VAL A 423 -5.11 -33.42 5.64
CA VAL A 423 -3.99 -32.50 5.48
C VAL A 423 -4.49 -31.23 4.83
N LEU A 424 -4.14 -30.08 5.37
CA LEU A 424 -4.40 -28.77 4.78
C LEU A 424 -3.08 -28.00 4.70
N ASP A 425 -2.71 -27.58 3.50
CA ASP A 425 -1.48 -26.82 3.24
C ASP A 425 -0.22 -27.49 3.82
N ASN A 426 -0.05 -28.79 3.61
CA ASN A 426 1.05 -29.62 4.11
C ASN A 426 1.15 -29.76 5.65
N ALA A 427 0.10 -29.44 6.40
CA ALA A 427 0.00 -29.69 7.83
C ALA A 427 -1.15 -30.68 8.13
N VAL A 428 -0.93 -31.64 9.02
CA VAL A 428 -1.95 -32.62 9.43
C VAL A 428 -2.86 -31.99 10.48
N TYR A 429 -4.12 -31.82 10.13
CA TYR A 429 -5.15 -31.32 11.07
C TYR A 429 -5.75 -32.42 11.91
N SER A 430 -5.90 -33.59 11.33
CA SER A 430 -6.44 -34.78 12.01
C SER A 430 -6.06 -36.05 11.26
N ALA A 431 -5.94 -37.16 11.95
CA ALA A 431 -5.76 -38.47 11.34
C ALA A 431 -6.66 -39.53 12.05
N PRO A 432 -8.00 -39.40 11.88
CA PRO A 432 -8.94 -40.28 12.55
C PRO A 432 -8.85 -41.71 12.04
N ARG A 433 -9.13 -42.68 12.93
CA ARG A 433 -9.32 -44.07 12.55
C ARG A 433 -10.61 -44.24 11.75
N VAL A 434 -10.54 -44.98 10.64
CA VAL A 434 -11.70 -45.32 9.85
C VAL A 434 -12.42 -46.54 10.51
N ASN A 435 -13.62 -46.34 10.98
CA ASN A 435 -14.41 -47.40 11.65
C ASN A 435 -15.25 -48.22 10.64
N GLY A 436 -15.52 -47.67 9.46
CA GLY A 436 -16.27 -48.32 8.40
C GLY A 436 -16.35 -47.48 7.14
N GLU A 437 -16.97 -48.04 6.10
CA GLU A 437 -17.24 -47.30 4.83
C GLU A 437 -18.18 -46.12 5.10
N ILE A 438 -17.84 -44.92 4.55
CA ILE A 438 -18.64 -43.69 4.65
C ILE A 438 -19.19 -43.35 3.26
N ASP A 439 -20.45 -43.70 3.00
CA ASP A 439 -21.10 -43.58 1.69
C ASP A 439 -21.92 -42.31 1.51
N GLY A 440 -22.25 -41.61 2.61
CA GLY A 440 -23.13 -40.42 2.61
C GLY A 440 -22.46 -39.12 2.15
N GLY A 441 -21.15 -39.08 1.85
CA GLY A 441 -20.46 -37.88 1.42
C GLY A 441 -20.36 -36.77 2.46
N SER A 442 -20.80 -37.02 3.70
CA SER A 442 -20.63 -36.10 4.84
C SER A 442 -19.59 -36.69 5.80
N SER A 443 -18.68 -35.86 6.25
CA SER A 443 -17.59 -36.27 7.17
C SER A 443 -17.17 -35.14 8.09
N ALA A 444 -16.85 -35.47 9.36
CA ALA A 444 -16.43 -34.51 10.35
C ALA A 444 -14.90 -34.51 10.48
N ILE A 445 -14.29 -33.33 10.47
CA ILE A 445 -12.89 -33.09 10.84
C ILE A 445 -12.89 -32.82 12.33
N SER A 446 -12.49 -33.81 13.12
CA SER A 446 -12.36 -33.71 14.57
C SER A 446 -10.90 -33.65 14.97
N GLY A 447 -10.58 -32.90 16.02
CA GLY A 447 -9.23 -32.70 16.52
C GLY A 447 -9.23 -31.83 17.76
N ASN A 448 -8.04 -31.43 18.20
CA ASN A 448 -7.91 -30.48 19.30
C ASN A 448 -8.14 -29.04 18.81
N PHE A 449 -9.42 -28.70 18.53
CA PHE A 449 -9.79 -27.40 18.00
C PHE A 449 -10.47 -26.51 19.03
N THR A 450 -10.18 -25.21 18.97
CA THR A 450 -11.03 -24.20 19.59
C THR A 450 -12.19 -23.87 18.66
N VAL A 451 -13.26 -23.25 19.19
CA VAL A 451 -14.44 -22.81 18.40
C VAL A 451 -14.00 -21.83 17.30
N GLU A 452 -13.01 -20.96 17.58
CA GLU A 452 -12.48 -20.04 16.60
C GLU A 452 -11.73 -20.76 15.47
N MET A 453 -10.95 -21.81 15.79
CA MET A 453 -10.24 -22.60 14.80
C MET A 453 -11.18 -23.37 13.88
N THR A 454 -12.25 -23.96 14.42
CA THR A 454 -13.25 -24.66 13.58
C THR A 454 -14.00 -23.71 12.67
N LYS A 455 -14.34 -22.53 13.16
CA LYS A 455 -14.96 -21.48 12.35
C LYS A 455 -14.05 -21.00 11.22
N ASP A 456 -12.76 -20.77 11.52
CA ASP A 456 -11.77 -20.35 10.52
C ASP A 456 -11.55 -21.43 9.46
N LEU A 457 -11.43 -22.68 9.88
CA LEU A 457 -11.28 -23.84 9.00
C LEU A 457 -12.52 -24.03 8.10
N ALA A 458 -13.72 -23.99 8.67
CA ALA A 458 -14.96 -24.08 7.91
C ALA A 458 -15.08 -22.96 6.88
N ASN A 459 -14.79 -21.71 7.27
CA ASN A 459 -14.81 -20.57 6.35
C ASN A 459 -13.75 -20.70 5.25
N THR A 460 -12.56 -21.18 5.57
CA THR A 460 -11.47 -21.41 4.61
C THR A 460 -11.88 -22.47 3.58
N LEU A 461 -12.39 -23.61 4.03
CA LEU A 461 -12.86 -24.70 3.15
C LEU A 461 -14.02 -24.25 2.26
N LYS A 462 -14.98 -23.52 2.82
CA LYS A 462 -16.15 -22.98 2.10
C LYS A 462 -15.79 -21.88 1.09
N SER A 463 -14.68 -21.20 1.25
CA SER A 463 -14.20 -20.17 0.31
C SER A 463 -13.53 -20.75 -0.93
N GLY A 464 -13.14 -22.03 -0.88
CA GLY A 464 -12.50 -22.75 -1.97
C GLY A 464 -10.99 -22.65 -1.99
N ARG A 465 -10.41 -23.51 -2.82
CA ARG A 465 -8.95 -23.60 -3.04
C ARG A 465 -8.45 -22.45 -3.92
N MET A 466 -7.31 -21.88 -3.59
CA MET A 466 -6.58 -21.00 -4.50
C MET A 466 -5.81 -21.82 -5.55
N PRO A 467 -5.87 -21.45 -6.83
CA PRO A 467 -5.15 -22.15 -7.91
C PRO A 467 -3.62 -22.14 -7.73
N ALA A 468 -3.11 -21.09 -7.09
CA ALA A 468 -1.70 -20.94 -6.75
C ALA A 468 -1.55 -20.29 -5.36
N PRO A 469 -0.44 -20.54 -4.64
CA PRO A 469 -0.20 -19.93 -3.36
C PRO A 469 -0.06 -18.40 -3.50
N ALA A 470 -0.67 -17.66 -2.58
CA ALA A 470 -0.52 -16.23 -2.45
C ALA A 470 0.61 -15.90 -1.47
N ARG A 471 1.47 -14.95 -1.85
CA ARG A 471 2.58 -14.48 -1.00
C ARG A 471 2.33 -13.02 -0.61
N ILE A 472 2.57 -12.68 0.64
CA ILE A 472 2.54 -11.28 1.08
C ILE A 472 3.87 -10.64 0.69
N VAL A 473 3.82 -9.75 -0.30
CA VAL A 473 5.00 -9.00 -0.81
C VAL A 473 5.13 -7.62 -0.18
N GLN A 474 4.03 -7.08 0.32
CA GLN A 474 4.00 -5.88 1.14
C GLN A 474 2.98 -6.05 2.25
N GLU A 475 3.31 -5.56 3.42
CA GLU A 475 2.43 -5.57 4.58
C GLU A 475 2.60 -4.30 5.39
N GLU A 476 1.49 -3.79 5.90
CA GLU A 476 1.46 -2.68 6.83
C GLU A 476 0.41 -2.94 7.91
N VAL A 477 0.83 -2.87 9.16
CA VAL A 477 -0.04 -3.02 10.33
C VAL A 477 0.02 -1.75 11.16
N VAL A 478 -1.13 -1.15 11.42
CA VAL A 478 -1.27 0.08 12.21
C VAL A 478 -2.13 -0.19 13.43
N GLY A 479 -1.60 0.11 14.60
CA GLY A 479 -2.35 -0.03 15.85
C GLY A 479 -3.48 0.98 15.99
N PRO A 480 -4.61 0.62 16.63
CA PRO A 480 -5.79 1.50 16.77
C PRO A 480 -5.50 2.82 17.47
N THR A 481 -4.52 2.83 18.33
CA THR A 481 -4.15 4.02 19.12
C THR A 481 -3.45 5.09 18.31
N LEU A 482 -2.64 4.67 17.34
CA LEU A 482 -1.98 5.57 16.40
C LEU A 482 -3.02 6.21 15.48
N GLY A 483 -4.00 5.42 15.02
CA GLY A 483 -5.12 5.91 14.22
C GLY A 483 -5.96 6.97 14.94
N ALA A 484 -6.33 6.74 16.20
CA ALA A 484 -7.10 7.69 16.99
C ALA A 484 -6.38 9.04 17.19
N ALA A 485 -5.07 9.02 17.45
CA ALA A 485 -4.26 10.24 17.56
C ALA A 485 -4.18 10.99 16.23
N SER A 486 -4.03 10.26 15.12
CA SER A 486 -4.00 10.83 13.77
C SER A 486 -5.32 11.49 13.38
N ILE A 487 -6.47 10.87 13.71
CA ILE A 487 -7.80 11.47 13.52
C ILE A 487 -7.91 12.81 14.26
N GLN A 488 -7.57 12.83 15.54
CA GLN A 488 -7.67 14.03 16.35
C GLN A 488 -6.81 15.17 15.77
N GLN A 489 -5.57 14.90 15.44
CA GLN A 489 -4.66 15.88 14.82
C GLN A 489 -5.18 16.37 13.47
N GLY A 490 -5.65 15.45 12.61
CA GLY A 490 -6.19 15.77 11.31
C GLY A 490 -7.43 16.67 11.37
N ILE A 491 -8.41 16.36 12.25
CA ILE A 491 -9.63 17.15 12.44
C ILE A 491 -9.30 18.55 13.00
N ILE A 492 -8.40 18.64 13.98
CA ILE A 492 -7.99 19.92 14.56
C ILE A 492 -7.32 20.80 13.50
N SER A 493 -6.39 20.24 12.73
CA SER A 493 -5.70 20.96 11.64
C SER A 493 -6.68 21.44 10.58
N PHE A 494 -7.61 20.56 10.18
CA PHE A 494 -8.67 20.90 9.23
C PHE A 494 -9.52 22.08 9.73
N ALA A 495 -10.00 22.01 10.99
CA ALA A 495 -10.85 23.04 11.57
C ALA A 495 -10.14 24.40 11.67
N ILE A 496 -8.86 24.39 12.09
CA ILE A 496 -8.06 25.64 12.19
C ILE A 496 -7.80 26.22 10.80
N ALA A 497 -7.39 25.40 9.82
CA ALA A 497 -7.17 25.84 8.44
C ALA A 497 -8.46 26.45 7.84
N PHE A 498 -9.58 25.78 8.07
CA PHE A 498 -10.89 26.21 7.60
C PHE A 498 -11.31 27.57 8.19
N VAL A 499 -11.17 27.75 9.51
CA VAL A 499 -11.48 29.04 10.19
C VAL A 499 -10.56 30.14 9.68
N LEU A 500 -9.26 29.89 9.53
CA LEU A 500 -8.32 30.88 8.99
C LEU A 500 -8.66 31.29 7.56
N LEU A 501 -9.10 30.36 6.70
CA LEU A 501 -9.56 30.67 5.35
C LEU A 501 -10.84 31.54 5.37
N ILE A 502 -11.79 31.23 6.24
CA ILE A 502 -13.00 32.05 6.42
C ILE A 502 -12.63 33.48 6.75
N ILE A 503 -11.75 33.66 7.74
CA ILE A 503 -11.29 35.00 8.17
C ILE A 503 -10.56 35.70 7.01
N TYR A 504 -9.67 34.98 6.31
CA TYR A 504 -8.92 35.52 5.18
C TYR A 504 -9.82 36.01 4.05
N MET A 505 -10.85 35.26 3.66
CA MET A 505 -11.78 35.64 2.59
C MET A 505 -12.61 36.88 2.94
N VAL A 506 -13.07 36.97 4.21
CA VAL A 506 -13.80 38.16 4.67
C VAL A 506 -12.86 39.37 4.73
N LEU A 507 -11.64 39.23 5.20
CA LEU A 507 -10.63 40.27 5.27
C LEU A 507 -10.25 40.82 3.89
N MET A 508 -10.12 39.95 2.88
CA MET A 508 -9.69 40.36 1.53
C MET A 508 -10.83 40.89 0.65
N TYR A 509 -12.03 40.33 0.73
CA TYR A 509 -13.12 40.58 -0.24
C TYR A 509 -14.36 41.22 0.38
N ASN A 510 -14.29 41.66 1.66
CA ASN A 510 -15.40 42.18 2.39
C ASN A 510 -16.42 41.11 2.83
N PHE A 511 -17.33 41.51 3.73
CA PHE A 511 -18.22 40.58 4.45
C PHE A 511 -19.11 39.76 3.51
N ILE A 512 -19.89 40.41 2.62
CA ILE A 512 -20.87 39.70 1.76
C ILE A 512 -20.19 38.83 0.69
N PRO A 513 -19.26 39.29 -0.16
CA PRO A 513 -18.57 38.40 -1.12
C PRO A 513 -17.74 37.33 -0.40
N GLY A 514 -17.07 37.65 0.71
CA GLY A 514 -16.32 36.71 1.52
C GLY A 514 -17.20 35.61 2.08
N MET A 515 -18.38 35.94 2.63
CA MET A 515 -19.32 34.93 3.15
C MET A 515 -19.93 34.06 2.05
N ILE A 516 -20.14 34.56 0.83
CA ILE A 516 -20.61 33.74 -0.32
C ILE A 516 -19.54 32.74 -0.71
N ALA A 517 -18.27 33.15 -0.80
CA ALA A 517 -17.16 32.24 -1.06
C ALA A 517 -17.02 31.19 0.05
N ASN A 518 -17.16 31.57 1.32
CA ASN A 518 -17.14 30.67 2.45
C ASN A 518 -18.31 29.66 2.44
N ALA A 519 -19.51 30.10 2.05
CA ALA A 519 -20.65 29.22 1.86
C ALA A 519 -20.37 28.19 0.72
N ALA A 520 -19.78 28.62 -0.38
CA ALA A 520 -19.36 27.70 -1.45
C ALA A 520 -18.30 26.71 -0.98
N LEU A 521 -17.40 27.11 -0.09
CA LEU A 521 -16.39 26.25 0.53
C LEU A 521 -17.03 25.18 1.45
N ILE A 522 -18.01 25.57 2.25
CA ILE A 522 -18.78 24.61 3.10
C ILE A 522 -19.51 23.60 2.22
N VAL A 523 -20.18 24.08 1.16
CA VAL A 523 -20.89 23.21 0.21
C VAL A 523 -19.91 22.27 -0.51
N ASN A 524 -18.71 22.73 -0.87
CA ASN A 524 -17.67 21.90 -1.46
C ASN A 524 -17.29 20.73 -0.55
N VAL A 525 -16.98 20.99 0.72
CA VAL A 525 -16.66 19.93 1.71
C VAL A 525 -17.82 18.96 1.86
N PHE A 526 -19.04 19.50 1.99
CA PHE A 526 -20.24 18.66 2.13
C PHE A 526 -20.47 17.74 0.94
N PHE A 527 -20.32 18.24 -0.29
CA PHE A 527 -20.45 17.42 -1.49
C PHE A 527 -19.29 16.42 -1.62
N THR A 528 -18.07 16.83 -1.29
CA THR A 528 -16.90 15.94 -1.33
C THR A 528 -17.09 14.74 -0.38
N LEU A 529 -17.51 14.99 0.87
CA LEU A 529 -17.79 13.91 1.81
C LEU A 529 -18.98 13.05 1.37
N GLY A 530 -20.05 13.65 0.83
CA GLY A 530 -21.22 12.94 0.34
C GLY A 530 -20.89 12.02 -0.82
N ILE A 531 -20.11 12.49 -1.79
CA ILE A 531 -19.66 11.70 -2.94
C ILE A 531 -18.70 10.60 -2.50
N LEU A 532 -17.74 10.91 -1.63
CA LEU A 532 -16.79 9.93 -1.10
C LEU A 532 -17.54 8.76 -0.43
N THR A 533 -18.55 9.08 0.41
CA THR A 533 -19.38 8.07 1.08
C THR A 533 -20.21 7.28 0.08
N SER A 534 -20.75 7.92 -0.96
CA SER A 534 -21.55 7.26 -2.01
C SER A 534 -20.75 6.22 -2.79
N PHE A 535 -19.48 6.49 -3.05
CA PHE A 535 -18.55 5.55 -3.70
C PHE A 535 -17.93 4.53 -2.73
N GLN A 536 -18.27 4.57 -1.43
CA GLN A 536 -17.67 3.73 -0.39
C GLN A 536 -16.14 3.84 -0.33
N ALA A 537 -15.59 4.98 -0.76
CA ALA A 537 -14.15 5.22 -0.71
C ALA A 537 -13.71 5.53 0.72
N ALA A 538 -12.58 4.94 1.14
CA ALA A 538 -12.05 5.15 2.48
C ALA A 538 -11.39 6.54 2.60
N LEU A 539 -11.72 7.25 3.66
CA LEU A 539 -11.04 8.47 4.06
C LEU A 539 -9.74 8.10 4.79
N THR A 540 -8.59 8.35 4.17
CA THR A 540 -7.26 8.14 4.75
C THR A 540 -6.71 9.45 5.32
N MET A 541 -5.60 9.38 6.08
CA MET A 541 -4.93 10.59 6.57
C MET A 541 -4.41 11.46 5.42
N SER A 542 -3.84 10.84 4.39
CA SER A 542 -3.49 11.52 3.14
C SER A 542 -4.71 12.04 2.38
N GLY A 543 -5.86 11.33 2.45
CA GLY A 543 -7.14 11.81 1.92
C GLY A 543 -7.64 13.08 2.64
N ILE A 544 -7.48 13.17 3.95
CA ILE A 544 -7.75 14.43 4.69
C ILE A 544 -6.83 15.54 4.16
N ALA A 545 -5.54 15.28 3.95
CA ALA A 545 -4.62 16.25 3.37
C ALA A 545 -5.06 16.69 1.96
N GLY A 546 -5.52 15.76 1.12
CA GLY A 546 -6.11 16.06 -0.20
C GLY A 546 -7.36 16.95 -0.11
N MET A 547 -8.24 16.66 0.87
CA MET A 547 -9.43 17.46 1.14
C MET A 547 -9.06 18.90 1.60
N VAL A 548 -8.09 19.02 2.51
CA VAL A 548 -7.62 20.33 3.00
C VAL A 548 -6.94 21.12 1.87
N LEU A 549 -6.16 20.45 1.01
CA LEU A 549 -5.59 21.08 -0.18
C LEU A 549 -6.68 21.55 -1.14
N SER A 550 -7.75 20.76 -1.33
CA SER A 550 -8.88 21.15 -2.17
C SER A 550 -9.60 22.41 -1.65
N LEU A 551 -9.58 22.68 -0.34
CA LEU A 551 -10.08 23.94 0.23
C LEU A 551 -9.25 25.13 -0.27
N GLY A 552 -7.92 25.02 -0.28
CA GLY A 552 -7.04 26.06 -0.80
C GLY A 552 -7.30 26.35 -2.27
N THR A 553 -7.43 25.29 -3.10
CA THR A 553 -7.74 25.44 -4.53
C THR A 553 -9.18 25.89 -4.81
N ALA A 554 -10.14 25.54 -3.95
CA ALA A 554 -11.54 26.00 -4.08
C ALA A 554 -11.69 27.51 -3.88
N VAL A 555 -10.87 28.08 -3.00
CA VAL A 555 -10.81 29.53 -2.78
C VAL A 555 -10.28 30.27 -4.02
N ASP A 556 -9.30 29.67 -4.74
CA ASP A 556 -8.66 30.28 -5.93
C ASP A 556 -9.66 30.63 -7.02
N ALA A 557 -10.63 29.76 -7.32
CA ALA A 557 -11.67 30.06 -8.30
C ALA A 557 -12.49 31.30 -7.92
N ASN A 558 -12.84 31.45 -6.65
CA ASN A 558 -13.56 32.64 -6.16
C ASN A 558 -12.66 33.89 -6.17
N VAL A 559 -11.39 33.76 -5.80
CA VAL A 559 -10.39 34.85 -5.90
C VAL A 559 -10.29 35.37 -7.32
N LEU A 560 -10.17 34.47 -8.33
CA LEU A 560 -10.10 34.86 -9.73
C LEU A 560 -11.34 35.61 -10.19
N ILE A 561 -12.54 35.12 -9.86
CA ILE A 561 -13.80 35.74 -10.20
C ILE A 561 -13.87 37.15 -9.56
N TYR A 562 -13.54 37.27 -8.28
CA TYR A 562 -13.65 38.55 -7.57
C TYR A 562 -12.60 39.57 -8.04
N GLU A 563 -11.38 39.16 -8.35
CA GLU A 563 -10.38 40.07 -8.92
C GLU A 563 -10.81 40.54 -10.32
N ARG A 564 -11.41 39.69 -11.16
CA ARG A 564 -11.98 40.12 -12.43
C ARG A 564 -13.17 41.06 -12.25
N ILE A 565 -14.06 40.82 -11.28
CA ILE A 565 -15.15 41.76 -10.94
C ILE A 565 -14.58 43.11 -10.50
N LYS A 566 -13.52 43.15 -9.68
CA LYS A 566 -12.84 44.38 -9.28
C LYS A 566 -12.28 45.16 -10.48
N GLU A 567 -11.67 44.47 -11.45
CA GLU A 567 -11.16 45.08 -12.69
C GLU A 567 -12.30 45.73 -13.49
N GLU A 568 -13.41 45.01 -13.71
CA GLU A 568 -14.57 45.53 -14.43
C GLU A 568 -15.28 46.72 -13.73
N LEU A 569 -15.33 46.67 -12.39
CA LEU A 569 -15.84 47.80 -11.58
C LEU A 569 -14.93 49.01 -11.69
N ARG A 570 -13.60 48.84 -11.70
CA ARG A 570 -12.64 49.93 -11.88
C ARG A 570 -12.68 50.50 -13.29
N ALA A 571 -13.04 49.68 -14.30
CA ALA A 571 -13.30 50.15 -15.68
C ALA A 571 -14.62 50.93 -15.84
N GLY A 572 -15.36 51.13 -14.73
CA GLY A 572 -16.60 51.93 -14.71
C GLY A 572 -17.87 51.20 -15.09
N LYS A 573 -17.85 49.86 -15.19
CA LYS A 573 -19.08 49.10 -15.46
C LYS A 573 -20.00 49.04 -14.23
N GLY A 574 -21.31 49.07 -14.46
CA GLY A 574 -22.29 48.85 -13.42
C GLY A 574 -22.23 47.48 -12.81
N MET A 575 -22.65 47.31 -11.54
CA MET A 575 -22.50 46.06 -10.77
C MET A 575 -23.02 44.83 -11.49
N LYS A 576 -24.21 44.84 -12.10
CA LYS A 576 -24.77 43.70 -12.83
C LYS A 576 -23.88 43.30 -14.04
N GLN A 577 -23.34 44.25 -14.77
CA GLN A 577 -22.48 44.04 -15.92
C GLN A 577 -21.08 43.54 -15.45
N ALA A 578 -20.55 44.14 -14.40
CA ALA A 578 -19.25 43.78 -13.84
C ALA A 578 -19.25 42.35 -13.31
N VAL A 579 -20.29 41.92 -12.61
CA VAL A 579 -20.44 40.56 -12.13
C VAL A 579 -20.60 39.58 -13.30
N ALA A 580 -21.45 39.87 -14.28
CA ALA A 580 -21.64 39.02 -15.46
C ALA A 580 -20.34 38.86 -16.27
N ALA A 581 -19.61 39.97 -16.51
CA ALA A 581 -18.32 39.94 -17.19
C ALA A 581 -17.23 39.22 -16.39
N GLY A 582 -17.17 39.43 -15.05
CA GLY A 582 -16.22 38.78 -14.18
C GLY A 582 -16.32 37.25 -14.25
N TYR A 583 -17.53 36.69 -14.13
CA TYR A 583 -17.76 35.24 -14.27
C TYR A 583 -17.47 34.74 -15.67
N SER A 584 -17.81 35.49 -16.73
CA SER A 584 -17.57 35.08 -18.11
C SER A 584 -16.09 35.06 -18.47
N ASN A 585 -15.36 36.12 -18.08
CA ASN A 585 -13.94 36.28 -18.41
C ASN A 585 -13.03 35.36 -17.53
N ALA A 586 -13.44 35.04 -16.28
CA ALA A 586 -12.72 34.15 -15.42
C ALA A 586 -12.92 32.67 -15.79
N PHE A 587 -14.04 32.31 -16.45
CA PHE A 587 -14.44 30.91 -16.68
C PHE A 587 -13.36 30.09 -17.39
N SER A 588 -12.79 30.59 -18.47
CA SER A 588 -11.77 29.89 -19.25
C SER A 588 -10.55 29.56 -18.41
N ALA A 589 -10.02 30.52 -17.67
CA ALA A 589 -8.85 30.32 -16.82
C ALA A 589 -9.11 29.35 -15.65
N ILE A 590 -10.31 29.40 -15.03
CA ILE A 590 -10.71 28.49 -13.96
C ILE A 590 -10.85 27.06 -14.50
N PHE A 591 -11.45 26.89 -15.69
CA PHE A 591 -11.60 25.59 -16.34
C PHE A 591 -10.24 24.97 -16.66
N ASP A 592 -9.35 25.74 -17.30
CA ASP A 592 -8.00 25.27 -17.67
C ASP A 592 -7.18 24.86 -16.45
N SER A 593 -7.25 25.64 -15.37
CA SER A 593 -6.60 25.38 -14.08
C SER A 593 -7.09 24.09 -13.44
N ASN A 594 -8.41 23.93 -13.32
CA ASN A 594 -8.96 22.70 -12.72
C ASN A 594 -8.71 21.47 -13.60
N LEU A 595 -8.71 21.62 -14.94
CA LEU A 595 -8.41 20.52 -15.85
C LEU A 595 -6.95 20.05 -15.74
N THR A 596 -5.99 20.97 -15.63
CA THR A 596 -4.58 20.60 -15.43
C THR A 596 -4.37 19.89 -14.07
N SER A 597 -5.00 20.36 -13.02
CA SER A 597 -4.99 19.70 -11.71
C SER A 597 -5.67 18.33 -11.75
N LEU A 598 -6.77 18.20 -12.51
CA LEU A 598 -7.46 16.92 -12.72
C LEU A 598 -6.59 15.90 -13.46
N ILE A 599 -5.88 16.34 -14.53
CA ILE A 599 -4.93 15.47 -15.26
C ILE A 599 -3.89 14.90 -14.28
N THR A 600 -3.30 15.75 -13.44
CA THR A 600 -2.31 15.31 -12.44
C THR A 600 -2.94 14.41 -11.40
N GLY A 601 -4.16 14.71 -10.95
CA GLY A 601 -4.92 13.88 -10.01
C GLY A 601 -5.19 12.48 -10.56
N VAL A 602 -5.58 12.36 -11.84
CA VAL A 602 -5.79 11.07 -12.53
C VAL A 602 -4.49 10.29 -12.62
N ILE A 603 -3.37 10.94 -12.97
CA ILE A 603 -2.05 10.28 -13.00
C ILE A 603 -1.69 9.75 -11.61
N LEU A 604 -1.91 10.54 -10.55
CA LEU A 604 -1.71 10.11 -9.16
C LEU A 604 -2.61 8.93 -8.78
N TYR A 605 -3.84 8.90 -9.25
CA TYR A 605 -4.77 7.79 -8.99
C TYR A 605 -4.33 6.49 -9.66
N VAL A 606 -3.87 6.58 -10.92
CA VAL A 606 -3.45 5.40 -11.71
C VAL A 606 -2.12 4.82 -11.24
N PHE A 607 -1.14 5.67 -10.93
CA PHE A 607 0.21 5.24 -10.55
C PHE A 607 0.41 5.17 -9.02
N GLY A 608 -0.48 5.76 -8.23
CA GLY A 608 -0.44 5.74 -6.77
C GLY A 608 -1.02 4.45 -6.20
N THR A 609 -0.55 4.06 -5.02
CA THR A 609 -1.09 2.94 -4.24
C THR A 609 -1.43 3.40 -2.82
N GLY A 610 -2.36 2.71 -2.16
CA GLY A 610 -2.73 2.95 -0.76
C GLY A 610 -2.97 4.43 -0.42
N PRO A 611 -2.12 5.06 0.43
CA PRO A 611 -2.30 6.44 0.87
C PRO A 611 -2.34 7.47 -0.27
N ILE A 612 -1.54 7.29 -1.34
CA ILE A 612 -1.54 8.22 -2.48
C ILE A 612 -2.84 8.15 -3.26
N GLN A 613 -3.36 6.95 -3.47
CA GLN A 613 -4.64 6.75 -4.17
C GLN A 613 -5.79 7.38 -3.38
N GLY A 614 -5.79 7.24 -2.04
CA GLY A 614 -6.75 7.92 -1.16
C GLY A 614 -6.67 9.45 -1.25
N PHE A 615 -5.46 10.02 -1.29
CA PHE A 615 -5.22 11.43 -1.53
C PHE A 615 -5.75 11.88 -2.90
N ALA A 616 -5.38 11.16 -3.97
CA ALA A 616 -5.79 11.48 -5.34
C ALA A 616 -7.32 11.45 -5.49
N THR A 617 -7.99 10.44 -4.92
CA THR A 617 -9.45 10.30 -4.93
C THR A 617 -10.14 11.51 -4.31
N THR A 618 -9.74 11.89 -3.10
CA THR A 618 -10.34 13.04 -2.40
C THR A 618 -10.02 14.36 -3.11
N TRP A 619 -8.83 14.49 -3.66
CA TRP A 619 -8.43 15.69 -4.40
C TRP A 619 -9.20 15.84 -5.72
N ILE A 620 -9.33 14.77 -6.52
CA ILE A 620 -10.14 14.76 -7.76
C ILE A 620 -11.60 15.14 -7.47
N ILE A 621 -12.22 14.49 -6.49
CA ILE A 621 -13.60 14.81 -6.09
C ILE A 621 -13.69 16.26 -5.62
N GLY A 622 -12.75 16.73 -4.80
CA GLY A 622 -12.68 18.10 -4.31
C GLY A 622 -12.55 19.13 -5.42
N ILE A 623 -11.72 18.88 -6.47
CA ILE A 623 -11.59 19.76 -7.65
C ILE A 623 -12.92 19.89 -8.40
N VAL A 624 -13.60 18.77 -8.66
CA VAL A 624 -14.89 18.78 -9.38
C VAL A 624 -15.97 19.50 -8.57
N CYS A 625 -16.05 19.22 -7.26
CA CYS A 625 -17.00 19.89 -6.36
C CYS A 625 -16.70 21.40 -6.21
N SER A 626 -15.41 21.77 -6.15
CA SER A 626 -14.99 23.17 -6.03
C SER A 626 -15.33 23.96 -7.29
N PHE A 627 -15.08 23.39 -8.46
CA PHE A 627 -15.46 24.01 -9.74
C PHE A 627 -16.97 24.26 -9.82
N PHE A 628 -17.77 23.25 -9.42
CA PHE A 628 -19.23 23.38 -9.41
C PHE A 628 -19.71 24.43 -8.41
N SER A 629 -19.22 24.39 -7.17
CA SER A 629 -19.66 25.31 -6.12
C SER A 629 -19.21 26.76 -6.36
N ALA A 630 -17.94 26.97 -6.75
CA ALA A 630 -17.38 28.30 -6.92
C ALA A 630 -17.87 29.01 -8.19
N VAL A 631 -18.07 28.28 -9.30
CA VAL A 631 -18.46 28.90 -10.58
C VAL A 631 -19.98 29.00 -10.74
N PHE A 632 -20.71 27.91 -10.44
CA PHE A 632 -22.14 27.86 -10.73
C PHE A 632 -23.01 28.28 -9.54
N LEU A 633 -22.75 27.78 -8.30
CA LEU A 633 -23.59 28.09 -7.16
C LEU A 633 -23.42 29.55 -6.71
N THR A 634 -22.19 30.05 -6.62
CA THR A 634 -21.94 31.44 -6.25
C THR A 634 -22.54 32.40 -7.28
N ARG A 635 -22.43 32.11 -8.58
CA ARG A 635 -23.05 32.88 -9.65
C ARG A 635 -24.58 32.93 -9.52
N LEU A 636 -25.20 31.78 -9.22
CA LEU A 636 -26.63 31.69 -9.01
C LEU A 636 -27.10 32.63 -7.90
N VAL A 637 -26.36 32.65 -6.75
CA VAL A 637 -26.66 33.52 -5.60
C VAL A 637 -26.52 35.00 -6.01
N PHE A 638 -25.42 35.41 -6.63
CA PHE A 638 -25.23 36.79 -7.06
C PHE A 638 -26.28 37.23 -8.09
N GLU A 639 -26.53 36.43 -9.14
CA GLU A 639 -27.54 36.77 -10.18
C GLU A 639 -28.95 36.85 -9.56
N HIS A 640 -29.29 35.97 -8.59
CA HIS A 640 -30.61 36.03 -7.94
C HIS A 640 -30.81 37.34 -7.15
N GLN A 641 -29.81 37.77 -6.39
CA GLN A 641 -29.92 39.00 -5.60
C GLN A 641 -29.85 40.28 -6.45
N LEU A 642 -28.97 40.29 -7.46
CA LEU A 642 -28.84 41.41 -8.40
C LEU A 642 -30.10 41.59 -9.29
N ASN A 643 -30.79 40.49 -9.62
CA ASN A 643 -32.06 40.58 -10.38
C ASN A 643 -33.21 41.13 -9.49
N LYS A 644 -33.09 41.07 -8.18
CA LYS A 644 -34.01 41.73 -7.21
C LYS A 644 -33.55 43.14 -6.85
N ASP A 645 -32.63 43.73 -7.60
CA ASP A 645 -32.00 45.02 -7.39
C ASP A 645 -31.38 45.21 -5.98
N ARG A 646 -31.06 44.07 -5.33
CA ARG A 646 -30.28 44.02 -4.10
C ARG A 646 -28.80 43.97 -4.43
N TRP A 647 -27.95 44.39 -3.49
CA TRP A 647 -26.48 44.34 -3.64
C TRP A 647 -25.90 45.19 -4.79
N MET A 648 -26.62 46.26 -5.27
CA MET A 648 -26.13 47.11 -6.34
C MET A 648 -24.89 47.93 -5.97
N ASN A 649 -24.66 48.19 -4.67
CA ASN A 649 -23.51 48.95 -4.12
C ASN A 649 -22.50 48.06 -3.39
N LEU A 650 -22.36 46.76 -3.75
CA LEU A 650 -21.40 45.87 -3.12
C LEU A 650 -19.96 46.35 -3.34
N LYS A 651 -19.18 46.29 -2.27
CA LYS A 651 -17.72 46.49 -2.34
C LYS A 651 -17.02 45.14 -2.26
N TYR A 652 -16.14 44.85 -3.23
CA TYR A 652 -15.31 43.63 -3.29
C TYR A 652 -13.91 43.85 -2.67
N TRP A 653 -13.75 44.86 -1.82
CA TRP A 653 -12.53 45.19 -1.11
C TRP A 653 -12.83 45.74 0.28
N THR A 654 -11.89 45.52 1.19
CA THR A 654 -11.85 46.13 2.54
C THR A 654 -10.85 47.28 2.55
N SER A 655 -10.70 47.93 3.69
CA SER A 655 -9.66 48.95 3.90
C SER A 655 -8.25 48.42 3.69
N VAL A 656 -8.03 47.13 4.06
CA VAL A 656 -6.72 46.43 3.93
C VAL A 656 -6.44 46.10 2.48
N SER A 657 -7.42 45.54 1.75
CA SER A 657 -7.21 45.01 0.38
C SER A 657 -7.41 46.04 -0.72
N LYS A 658 -7.94 47.26 -0.38
CA LYS A 658 -8.25 48.30 -1.39
C LYS A 658 -7.03 48.76 -2.20
N ASN A 659 -5.91 48.97 -1.52
CA ASN A 659 -4.68 49.53 -2.11
C ASN A 659 -3.55 48.49 -2.24
N LEU A 660 -3.87 47.20 -1.96
CA LEU A 660 -2.86 46.12 -2.01
C LEU A 660 -2.39 45.96 -3.46
N MET A 661 -1.09 46.16 -3.71
CA MET A 661 -0.42 46.00 -5.02
C MET A 661 -0.98 46.91 -6.13
N GLN A 662 -1.70 48.00 -5.83
CA GLN A 662 -2.19 48.93 -6.84
C GLN A 662 -1.09 49.91 -7.33
N ASN A 663 -1.09 50.15 -8.66
CA ASN A 663 -0.22 51.16 -9.32
C ASN A 663 1.28 50.96 -9.09
N LYS A 664 1.72 49.73 -8.89
CA LYS A 664 3.16 49.38 -8.86
C LYS A 664 3.54 48.77 -10.21
N ASP A 665 4.45 49.43 -10.89
CA ASP A 665 5.04 48.94 -12.16
C ASP A 665 6.42 48.35 -11.85
N TYR A 666 6.46 47.06 -11.52
CA TYR A 666 7.69 46.34 -11.33
C TYR A 666 8.28 45.94 -12.68
N LYS A 667 9.58 46.17 -12.88
CA LYS A 667 10.26 45.83 -14.15
C LYS A 667 10.75 44.37 -14.14
N PHE A 668 9.84 43.41 -13.98
CA PHE A 668 10.17 41.97 -13.89
C PHE A 668 10.99 41.48 -15.08
N MET A 669 10.59 41.91 -16.30
CA MET A 669 11.24 41.49 -17.53
C MET A 669 12.65 42.09 -17.72
N SER A 670 13.05 43.10 -16.99
CA SER A 670 14.43 43.61 -17.01
C SER A 670 15.36 42.79 -16.11
N MET A 671 14.83 42.08 -15.11
CA MET A 671 15.57 41.31 -14.13
C MET A 671 15.86 39.86 -14.55
N TYR A 672 15.35 39.40 -15.71
CA TYR A 672 15.38 37.99 -16.10
C TYR A 672 16.79 37.35 -16.14
N LYS A 673 17.83 38.12 -16.53
CA LYS A 673 19.21 37.61 -16.54
C LYS A 673 19.71 37.29 -15.12
N GLY A 674 19.43 38.17 -14.15
CA GLY A 674 19.77 37.94 -12.75
C GLY A 674 19.03 36.77 -12.12
N THR A 675 17.69 36.70 -12.40
CA THR A 675 16.87 35.59 -11.89
C THR A 675 17.26 34.24 -12.47
N PHE A 676 17.64 34.17 -13.75
CA PHE A 676 18.18 32.94 -14.35
C PHE A 676 19.51 32.54 -13.75
N THR A 677 20.40 33.49 -13.48
CA THR A 677 21.68 33.20 -12.81
C THR A 677 21.44 32.60 -11.43
N ILE A 678 20.50 33.18 -10.65
CA ILE A 678 20.12 32.65 -9.33
C ILE A 678 19.49 31.25 -9.47
N ALA A 679 18.58 31.04 -10.42
CA ALA A 679 17.91 29.76 -10.65
C ALA A 679 18.90 28.66 -11.07
N ILE A 680 19.85 28.98 -11.96
CA ILE A 680 20.90 28.05 -12.37
C ILE A 680 21.83 27.72 -11.19
N LEU A 681 22.26 28.73 -10.42
CA LEU A 681 23.10 28.52 -9.24
C LEU A 681 22.38 27.64 -8.19
N ALA A 682 21.12 27.92 -7.91
CA ALA A 682 20.31 27.10 -7.03
C ALA A 682 20.17 25.65 -7.55
N SER A 683 19.93 25.48 -8.86
CA SER A 683 19.88 24.15 -9.47
C SER A 683 21.21 23.38 -9.33
N VAL A 684 22.33 24.05 -9.52
CA VAL A 684 23.67 23.45 -9.33
C VAL A 684 23.87 23.03 -7.87
N VAL A 685 23.48 23.87 -6.91
CA VAL A 685 23.55 23.55 -5.47
C VAL A 685 22.66 22.35 -5.14
N PHE A 686 21.42 22.31 -5.65
CA PHE A 686 20.49 21.21 -5.41
C PHE A 686 20.98 19.89 -6.03
N ILE A 687 21.47 19.93 -7.27
CA ILE A 687 22.05 18.76 -7.93
C ILE A 687 23.32 18.32 -7.20
N GLY A 688 24.20 19.26 -6.81
CA GLY A 688 25.38 18.97 -6.02
C GLY A 688 25.05 18.34 -4.65
N SER A 689 24.05 18.87 -3.95
CA SER A 689 23.56 18.28 -2.70
C SER A 689 23.06 16.84 -2.90
N PHE A 690 22.32 16.59 -3.98
CA PHE A 690 21.85 15.25 -4.32
C PHE A 690 23.01 14.25 -4.50
N PHE A 691 24.09 14.62 -5.19
CA PHE A 691 25.24 13.73 -5.37
C PHE A 691 26.10 13.57 -4.11
N VAL A 692 26.18 14.59 -3.24
CA VAL A 692 27.03 14.56 -2.03
C VAL A 692 26.30 13.92 -0.84
N ARG A 693 25.03 14.28 -0.61
CA ARG A 693 24.25 13.85 0.55
C ARG A 693 23.23 12.75 0.21
N GLY A 694 22.82 12.63 -1.06
CA GLY A 694 21.76 11.73 -1.50
C GLY A 694 20.37 12.17 -1.01
N LEU A 695 19.45 11.22 -1.01
CA LEU A 695 18.12 11.33 -0.42
C LEU A 695 17.95 10.24 0.62
N SER A 696 17.30 10.56 1.74
CA SER A 696 16.87 9.55 2.70
C SER A 696 15.67 8.82 2.13
N GLN A 697 15.88 7.62 1.62
CA GLN A 697 14.83 6.80 1.02
C GLN A 697 14.14 5.94 2.08
N SER A 698 12.82 5.85 2.01
CA SER A 698 12.03 4.91 2.82
C SER A 698 12.16 3.48 2.31
N ILE A 699 11.64 2.54 3.07
CA ILE A 699 11.55 1.13 2.64
C ILE A 699 10.70 0.95 1.38
N ASP A 700 9.85 1.91 1.02
CA ASP A 700 9.05 1.88 -0.22
C ASP A 700 9.93 1.84 -1.47
N PHE A 701 11.14 2.41 -1.40
CA PHE A 701 12.11 2.48 -2.51
C PHE A 701 13.27 1.51 -2.36
N THR A 702 13.66 1.18 -1.12
CA THR A 702 14.80 0.31 -0.84
C THR A 702 14.41 -1.14 -0.55
N GLY A 703 13.15 -1.38 -0.24
CA GLY A 703 12.72 -2.61 0.42
C GLY A 703 13.19 -2.66 1.87
N GLY A 704 12.50 -3.40 2.70
CA GLY A 704 12.86 -3.53 4.11
C GLY A 704 11.67 -3.71 5.05
N ARG A 705 11.95 -3.60 6.34
CA ARG A 705 10.97 -3.63 7.43
C ARG A 705 11.10 -2.38 8.27
N ASN A 706 9.96 -1.79 8.63
CA ASN A 706 9.85 -0.71 9.61
C ASN A 706 9.08 -1.21 10.82
N TYR A 707 9.56 -0.88 12.01
CA TYR A 707 8.88 -1.07 13.27
C TYR A 707 8.77 0.26 13.99
N VAL A 708 7.57 0.69 14.30
CA VAL A 708 7.36 1.88 15.14
C VAL A 708 7.22 1.42 16.56
N VAL A 709 8.23 1.69 17.36
CA VAL A 709 8.30 1.30 18.77
C VAL A 709 7.99 2.51 19.64
N GLN A 710 7.02 2.36 20.54
CA GLN A 710 6.72 3.33 21.56
C GLN A 710 7.45 2.94 22.85
N PHE A 711 8.42 3.73 23.26
CA PHE A 711 9.19 3.54 24.48
C PHE A 711 8.48 4.13 25.71
N GLU A 712 8.72 3.58 26.88
CA GLU A 712 8.17 4.09 28.14
C GLU A 712 8.83 5.42 28.55
N LYS A 713 10.12 5.58 28.25
CA LYS A 713 10.90 6.78 28.54
C LYS A 713 11.37 7.44 27.23
N PRO A 714 11.64 8.75 27.23
CA PRO A 714 12.31 9.38 26.13
C PRO A 714 13.63 8.66 25.84
N THR A 715 13.84 8.26 24.60
CA THR A 715 14.99 7.46 24.15
C THR A 715 15.64 8.16 22.97
N GLU A 716 16.96 8.31 23.01
CA GLU A 716 17.70 8.91 21.89
C GLU A 716 17.78 7.94 20.71
N PRO A 717 17.48 8.38 19.47
CA PRO A 717 17.56 7.54 18.28
C PRO A 717 18.94 6.91 18.07
N GLU A 718 19.99 7.61 18.49
CA GLU A 718 21.37 7.12 18.35
C GLU A 718 21.65 5.90 19.24
N GLN A 719 21.14 5.88 20.47
CA GLN A 719 21.21 4.70 21.35
C GLN A 719 20.53 3.49 20.74
N VAL A 720 19.37 3.71 20.09
CA VAL A 720 18.65 2.63 19.39
C VAL A 720 19.47 2.17 18.18
N ARG A 721 20.07 3.06 17.42
CA ARG A 721 20.91 2.73 16.25
C ARG A 721 22.12 1.90 16.62
N GLU A 722 22.80 2.22 17.72
CA GLU A 722 23.91 1.45 18.23
C GLU A 722 23.49 0.00 18.57
N VAL A 723 22.37 -0.16 19.25
CA VAL A 723 21.81 -1.49 19.55
C VAL A 723 21.50 -2.27 18.26
N LEU A 724 20.88 -1.61 17.26
CA LEU A 724 20.51 -2.25 16.00
C LEU A 724 21.73 -2.75 15.21
N THR A 725 22.85 -2.06 15.27
CA THR A 725 24.09 -2.48 14.59
C THR A 725 24.59 -3.82 15.15
N HIS A 726 24.42 -4.05 16.43
CA HIS A 726 24.75 -5.33 17.08
C HIS A 726 23.71 -6.42 16.84
N VAL A 727 22.43 -6.04 16.77
CA VAL A 727 21.30 -6.98 16.57
C VAL A 727 21.22 -7.49 15.13
N PHE A 728 21.49 -6.63 14.16
CA PHE A 728 21.42 -6.93 12.73
C PHE A 728 22.75 -6.67 12.02
N PRO A 729 23.80 -7.47 12.32
CA PRO A 729 25.11 -7.25 11.73
C PRO A 729 25.07 -7.41 10.19
N GLY A 730 25.72 -6.46 9.49
CA GLY A 730 25.77 -6.46 8.03
C GLY A 730 24.50 -5.98 7.32
N CYS A 731 23.48 -5.53 8.07
CA CYS A 731 22.26 -4.97 7.52
C CYS A 731 22.27 -3.44 7.58
N THR A 732 21.55 -2.82 6.64
CA THR A 732 21.25 -1.39 6.72
C THR A 732 20.18 -1.20 7.79
N THR A 733 20.53 -0.46 8.85
CA THR A 733 19.62 -0.14 9.96
C THR A 733 19.52 1.37 10.14
N ASN A 734 18.32 1.85 10.46
CA ASN A 734 18.09 3.24 10.78
C ASN A 734 17.14 3.38 11.96
N ALA A 735 17.32 4.42 12.75
CA ALA A 735 16.41 4.77 13.85
C ALA A 735 16.07 6.26 13.76
N LEU A 736 14.77 6.58 13.77
CA LEU A 736 14.28 7.92 13.57
C LEU A 736 13.17 8.24 14.56
N SER A 737 13.31 9.35 15.30
CA SER A 737 12.24 9.81 16.19
C SER A 737 11.05 10.32 15.38
N LEU A 738 9.85 9.82 15.72
CA LEU A 738 8.56 10.28 15.16
C LEU A 738 7.86 11.32 16.04
N GLY A 739 8.46 11.72 17.15
CA GLY A 739 7.90 12.70 18.08
C GLY A 739 8.96 13.63 18.64
N THR A 740 8.53 14.79 19.15
CA THR A 740 9.39 15.74 19.88
C THR A 740 9.72 15.24 21.29
N ASP A 741 8.99 14.24 21.79
CA ASP A 741 9.15 13.62 23.11
C ASP A 741 10.13 12.46 23.11
N ASN A 742 10.70 12.09 21.95
CA ASN A 742 11.60 10.95 21.72
C ASN A 742 11.10 9.62 22.32
N ARG A 743 9.79 9.47 22.48
CA ARG A 743 9.18 8.21 22.96
C ARG A 743 8.80 7.26 21.85
N THR A 744 8.57 7.79 20.66
CA THR A 744 8.17 6.99 19.50
C THR A 744 9.29 7.02 18.46
N ILE A 745 9.89 5.87 18.21
CA ILE A 745 11.01 5.74 17.25
C ILE A 745 10.64 4.73 16.18
N ARG A 746 10.82 5.12 14.91
CA ARG A 746 10.77 4.24 13.76
C ARG A 746 12.13 3.57 13.61
N ILE A 747 12.13 2.27 13.57
CA ILE A 747 13.28 1.40 13.36
C ILE A 747 13.14 0.74 12.00
N SER A 748 14.09 0.97 11.10
CA SER A 748 14.13 0.40 9.76
C SER A 748 15.26 -0.60 9.62
N THR A 749 15.03 -1.73 8.94
CA THR A 749 16.06 -2.74 8.64
C THR A 749 15.76 -3.51 7.35
N ASN A 750 16.80 -3.89 6.61
CA ASN A 750 16.69 -4.78 5.44
C ASN A 750 17.02 -6.25 5.77
N TYR A 751 16.97 -6.63 7.07
CA TYR A 751 17.32 -7.98 7.52
C TYR A 751 16.56 -9.07 6.76
N LYS A 752 17.30 -9.96 6.05
CA LYS A 752 16.77 -11.08 5.26
C LYS A 752 15.53 -10.74 4.41
N ILE A 753 15.48 -9.56 3.84
CA ILE A 753 14.28 -9.11 3.08
C ILE A 753 14.05 -9.93 1.81
N GLU A 754 15.10 -10.55 1.24
CA GLU A 754 15.03 -11.44 0.09
C GLU A 754 14.46 -12.83 0.42
N SER A 755 14.40 -13.18 1.71
CA SER A 755 13.87 -14.48 2.14
C SER A 755 12.34 -14.45 2.23
N ASN A 756 11.69 -15.31 1.49
CA ASN A 756 10.23 -15.46 1.47
C ASN A 756 9.69 -16.39 2.57
N SER A 757 10.52 -16.77 3.57
CA SER A 757 10.06 -17.62 4.68
C SER A 757 9.16 -16.83 5.64
N PRO A 758 7.97 -17.33 5.97
CA PRO A 758 7.06 -16.67 6.91
C PRO A 758 7.63 -16.54 8.35
N THR A 759 8.65 -17.31 8.68
CA THR A 759 9.29 -17.28 10.00
C THR A 759 10.31 -16.15 10.19
N VAL A 760 10.73 -15.49 9.10
CA VAL A 760 11.75 -14.43 9.17
C VAL A 760 11.24 -13.16 9.85
N ASP A 761 9.96 -12.86 9.70
CA ASP A 761 9.35 -11.71 10.36
C ASP A 761 9.33 -11.90 11.88
N ASP A 762 8.93 -13.09 12.35
CA ASP A 762 9.00 -13.45 13.76
C ASP A 762 10.44 -13.47 14.31
N GLU A 763 11.40 -13.93 13.50
CA GLU A 763 12.82 -13.90 13.85
C GLU A 763 13.34 -12.47 14.03
N ALA A 764 13.01 -11.57 13.10
CA ALA A 764 13.42 -10.17 13.14
C ALA A 764 12.85 -9.44 14.37
N GLU A 765 11.57 -9.63 14.66
CA GLU A 765 10.90 -9.05 15.84
C GLU A 765 11.44 -9.62 17.16
N SER A 766 11.72 -10.93 17.19
CA SER A 766 12.33 -11.56 18.36
C SER A 766 13.75 -11.05 18.64
N LYS A 767 14.56 -10.87 17.60
CA LYS A 767 15.90 -10.27 17.70
C LYS A 767 15.84 -8.81 18.14
N LEU A 768 14.92 -8.04 17.56
CA LEU A 768 14.70 -6.65 17.95
C LEU A 768 14.33 -6.53 19.43
N TYR A 769 13.37 -7.35 19.89
CA TYR A 769 12.99 -7.41 21.31
C TYR A 769 14.17 -7.75 22.20
N GLN A 770 14.94 -8.79 21.87
CA GLN A 770 16.08 -9.21 22.67
C GLN A 770 17.16 -8.12 22.77
N GLY A 771 17.49 -7.47 21.67
CA GLY A 771 18.46 -6.39 21.65
C GLY A 771 18.03 -5.17 22.46
N LEU A 772 16.80 -4.70 22.26
CA LEU A 772 16.26 -3.57 23.01
C LEU A 772 16.10 -3.88 24.51
N LYS A 773 15.77 -5.12 24.87
CA LYS A 773 15.67 -5.58 26.26
C LYS A 773 17.05 -5.68 26.93
N GLN A 774 18.06 -6.20 26.25
CA GLN A 774 19.44 -6.26 26.75
C GLN A 774 20.02 -4.86 26.98
N ALA A 775 19.65 -3.91 26.13
CA ALA A 775 20.03 -2.50 26.30
C ALA A 775 19.21 -1.76 27.38
N GLY A 776 18.24 -2.42 28.03
CA GLY A 776 17.39 -1.81 29.06
C GLY A 776 16.37 -0.78 28.53
N LEU A 777 16.16 -0.71 27.21
CA LEU A 777 15.25 0.24 26.56
C LEU A 777 13.80 -0.25 26.58
N VAL A 778 13.58 -1.57 26.70
CA VAL A 778 12.28 -2.22 26.77
C VAL A 778 12.21 -3.10 28.02
N SER A 779 11.15 -2.95 28.81
CA SER A 779 10.93 -3.70 30.06
C SER A 779 9.88 -4.81 29.95
N GLN A 780 9.33 -5.07 28.76
CA GLN A 780 8.34 -6.11 28.51
C GLN A 780 8.83 -7.51 28.92
N LYS A 781 7.93 -8.34 29.43
CA LYS A 781 8.26 -9.69 29.90
C LYS A 781 8.38 -10.72 28.79
N SER A 782 7.67 -10.53 27.66
CA SER A 782 7.63 -11.48 26.56
C SER A 782 7.64 -10.78 25.21
N VAL A 783 8.08 -11.49 24.17
CA VAL A 783 8.01 -11.04 22.76
C VAL A 783 6.57 -10.75 22.35
N GLN A 784 5.61 -11.57 22.78
CA GLN A 784 4.19 -11.37 22.46
C GLN A 784 3.63 -10.08 23.05
N ALA A 785 4.03 -9.72 24.28
CA ALA A 785 3.65 -8.43 24.87
C ALA A 785 4.31 -7.25 24.13
N PHE A 786 5.53 -7.40 23.64
CA PHE A 786 6.23 -6.41 22.84
C PHE A 786 5.59 -6.21 21.44
N LYS A 787 5.07 -7.27 20.85
CA LYS A 787 4.34 -7.24 19.57
C LYS A 787 2.92 -6.69 19.69
N ASN A 788 2.35 -6.64 20.88
CA ASN A 788 0.97 -6.21 21.07
C ASN A 788 0.86 -4.67 21.08
N PRO A 789 0.22 -4.05 20.07
CA PRO A 789 0.10 -2.61 19.96
C PRO A 789 -0.79 -1.97 21.04
N ASP A 790 -1.57 -2.75 21.79
CA ASP A 790 -2.43 -2.27 22.84
C ASP A 790 -1.70 -2.15 24.19
N VAL A 791 -0.54 -2.81 24.36
CA VAL A 791 0.26 -2.80 25.58
C VAL A 791 1.24 -1.62 25.55
N ARG A 792 0.97 -0.59 26.32
CA ARG A 792 1.77 0.66 26.35
C ARG A 792 2.84 0.70 27.44
N THR A 793 2.73 -0.10 28.46
CA THR A 793 3.68 -0.13 29.56
C THR A 793 4.86 -1.06 29.26
N GLY A 794 6.07 -0.55 29.32
CA GLY A 794 7.28 -1.33 29.13
C GLY A 794 7.85 -1.32 27.71
N GLY A 795 7.25 -0.60 26.78
CA GLY A 795 7.66 -0.49 25.37
C GLY A 795 7.01 -1.56 24.48
N SER A 796 6.45 -1.17 23.34
CA SER A 796 5.78 -2.08 22.40
C SER A 796 5.85 -1.57 20.96
N ILE A 797 5.72 -2.48 19.97
CA ILE A 797 5.51 -2.15 18.56
C ILE A 797 4.07 -1.70 18.40
N ILE A 798 3.89 -0.43 17.99
CA ILE A 798 2.56 0.15 17.71
C ILE A 798 2.19 0.14 16.24
N SER A 799 3.17 -0.03 15.35
CA SER A 799 2.97 -0.20 13.92
C SER A 799 4.14 -0.96 13.32
N SER A 800 3.89 -1.77 12.32
CA SER A 800 4.91 -2.43 11.53
C SER A 800 4.59 -2.35 10.04
N SER A 801 5.61 -2.25 9.19
CA SER A 801 5.46 -2.33 7.75
C SER A 801 6.62 -3.09 7.12
N LYS A 802 6.32 -3.80 6.04
CA LYS A 802 7.27 -4.59 5.24
C LYS A 802 7.03 -4.32 3.77
N VAL A 803 8.09 -4.08 3.03
CA VAL A 803 8.04 -3.90 1.58
C VAL A 803 9.08 -4.82 0.94
N GLY A 804 8.64 -5.72 0.08
CA GLY A 804 9.51 -6.62 -0.66
C GLY A 804 10.32 -5.88 -1.74
N PRO A 805 11.50 -6.41 -2.15
CA PRO A 805 12.37 -5.77 -3.13
C PRO A 805 11.71 -5.56 -4.50
N SER A 806 10.86 -6.48 -4.95
CA SER A 806 10.12 -6.37 -6.21
C SER A 806 9.16 -5.19 -6.19
N VAL A 807 8.39 -5.03 -5.10
CA VAL A 807 7.46 -3.90 -4.93
C VAL A 807 8.21 -2.58 -4.87
N ALA A 808 9.33 -2.51 -4.14
CA ALA A 808 10.14 -1.30 -4.03
C ALA A 808 10.68 -0.83 -5.39
N LYS A 809 11.10 -1.76 -6.25
CA LYS A 809 11.50 -1.45 -7.63
C LYS A 809 10.33 -0.90 -8.45
N ASP A 810 9.17 -1.55 -8.41
CA ASP A 810 7.99 -1.13 -9.18
C ASP A 810 7.52 0.27 -8.74
N VAL A 811 7.54 0.55 -7.44
CA VAL A 811 7.24 1.89 -6.89
C VAL A 811 8.23 2.93 -7.41
N THR A 812 9.53 2.59 -7.45
CA THR A 812 10.58 3.51 -7.97
C THR A 812 10.35 3.83 -9.44
N TYR A 813 10.12 2.82 -10.28
CA TYR A 813 9.83 3.01 -11.70
C TYR A 813 8.53 3.78 -11.93
N GLY A 814 7.46 3.38 -11.22
CA GLY A 814 6.17 4.06 -11.29
C GLY A 814 6.28 5.55 -10.94
N ALA A 815 7.08 5.90 -9.93
CA ALA A 815 7.33 7.27 -9.51
C ALA A 815 8.01 8.10 -10.62
N ILE A 816 9.06 7.56 -11.23
CA ILE A 816 9.78 8.26 -12.32
C ILE A 816 8.87 8.42 -13.55
N ILE A 817 8.21 7.36 -13.97
CA ILE A 817 7.33 7.36 -15.14
C ILE A 817 6.15 8.31 -14.93
N SER A 818 5.53 8.33 -13.75
CA SER A 818 4.39 9.21 -13.46
C SER A 818 4.76 10.70 -13.58
N VAL A 819 5.96 11.10 -13.10
CA VAL A 819 6.45 12.48 -13.25
C VAL A 819 6.69 12.82 -14.72
N ILE A 820 7.30 11.92 -15.50
CA ILE A 820 7.55 12.13 -16.93
C ILE A 820 6.23 12.26 -17.68
N ILE A 821 5.27 11.35 -17.44
CA ILE A 821 3.95 11.38 -18.08
C ILE A 821 3.20 12.67 -17.72
N ALA A 822 3.27 13.11 -16.44
CA ALA A 822 2.65 14.36 -16.02
C ALA A 822 3.22 15.57 -16.77
N LEU A 823 4.54 15.69 -16.87
CA LEU A 823 5.22 16.76 -17.59
C LEU A 823 4.86 16.75 -19.09
N VAL A 824 4.84 15.57 -19.72
CA VAL A 824 4.48 15.42 -21.13
C VAL A 824 3.00 15.76 -21.37
N ALA A 825 2.11 15.25 -20.54
CA ALA A 825 0.67 15.51 -20.64
C ALA A 825 0.37 17.01 -20.49
N ILE A 826 1.00 17.67 -19.51
CA ILE A 826 0.85 19.11 -19.31
C ILE A 826 1.46 19.89 -20.47
N PHE A 827 2.64 19.52 -20.98
CA PHE A 827 3.24 20.13 -22.15
C PHE A 827 2.28 20.07 -23.36
N LEU A 828 1.75 18.89 -23.65
CA LEU A 828 0.80 18.67 -24.76
C LEU A 828 -0.50 19.48 -24.55
N TYR A 829 -1.03 19.47 -23.33
CA TYR A 829 -2.23 20.25 -23.01
C TYR A 829 -2.01 21.76 -23.28
N ILE A 830 -0.92 22.34 -22.78
CA ILE A 830 -0.59 23.75 -22.99
C ILE A 830 -0.35 24.03 -24.47
N LEU A 831 0.29 23.12 -25.20
CA LEU A 831 0.51 23.25 -26.65
C LEU A 831 -0.80 23.32 -27.42
N ILE A 832 -1.73 22.44 -27.14
CA ILE A 832 -3.07 22.41 -27.77
C ILE A 832 -3.88 23.65 -27.38
N ARG A 833 -3.83 24.04 -26.10
CA ARG A 833 -4.63 25.16 -25.55
C ARG A 833 -4.19 26.53 -26.04
N PHE A 834 -2.88 26.77 -26.05
CA PHE A 834 -2.32 28.07 -26.44
C PHE A 834 -1.82 28.10 -27.90
N ARG A 835 -1.70 26.95 -28.56
CA ARG A 835 -1.18 26.81 -29.92
C ARG A 835 0.16 27.51 -30.14
N ASN A 836 1.00 27.52 -29.09
CA ASN A 836 2.31 28.18 -29.15
C ASN A 836 3.32 27.42 -28.31
N VAL A 837 4.37 26.94 -28.96
CA VAL A 837 5.45 26.16 -28.32
C VAL A 837 6.18 26.96 -27.24
N ALA A 838 6.28 28.29 -27.36
CA ALA A 838 6.97 29.14 -26.38
C ALA A 838 6.31 29.06 -25.00
N PHE A 839 4.99 29.06 -24.92
CA PHE A 839 4.27 28.89 -23.65
C PHE A 839 4.43 27.50 -23.07
N SER A 840 4.37 26.46 -23.91
CA SER A 840 4.54 25.06 -23.47
C SER A 840 5.97 24.83 -22.93
N ALA A 841 6.98 25.26 -23.66
CA ALA A 841 8.38 25.14 -23.24
C ALA A 841 8.65 25.95 -21.95
N GLY A 842 8.16 27.20 -21.88
CA GLY A 842 8.32 28.05 -20.70
C GLY A 842 7.69 27.46 -19.45
N SER A 843 6.46 26.91 -19.58
CA SER A 843 5.79 26.25 -18.45
C SER A 843 6.52 24.96 -18.02
N THR A 844 6.88 24.09 -18.96
CA THR A 844 7.50 22.79 -18.64
C THR A 844 8.88 22.94 -17.99
N ILE A 845 9.72 23.84 -18.51
CA ILE A 845 11.04 24.11 -17.89
C ILE A 845 10.88 24.67 -16.47
N ALA A 846 9.91 25.54 -16.25
CA ALA A 846 9.61 26.05 -14.92
C ALA A 846 9.07 24.96 -13.97
N LEU A 847 8.23 24.03 -14.46
CA LEU A 847 7.76 22.89 -13.67
C LEU A 847 8.90 21.92 -13.29
N ILE A 848 9.84 21.67 -14.20
CA ILE A 848 11.03 20.88 -13.91
C ILE A 848 11.87 21.58 -12.82
N PHE A 849 12.03 22.90 -12.89
CA PHE A 849 12.72 23.66 -11.86
C PHE A 849 11.99 23.58 -10.50
N ASP A 850 10.67 23.66 -10.49
CA ASP A 850 9.88 23.58 -9.27
C ASP A 850 10.03 22.19 -8.61
N ALA A 851 9.94 21.12 -9.39
CA ALA A 851 10.18 19.76 -8.92
C ALA A 851 11.62 19.56 -8.40
N LEU A 852 12.62 20.05 -9.14
CA LEU A 852 14.02 20.00 -8.74
C LEU A 852 14.26 20.76 -7.42
N THR A 853 13.59 21.89 -7.25
CA THR A 853 13.68 22.69 -6.02
C THR A 853 13.18 21.92 -4.81
N VAL A 854 12.02 21.26 -4.91
CA VAL A 854 11.47 20.45 -3.82
C VAL A 854 12.42 19.30 -3.48
N VAL A 855 12.86 18.52 -4.47
CA VAL A 855 13.81 17.41 -4.28
C VAL A 855 15.15 17.93 -3.70
N GLY A 856 15.63 19.06 -4.18
CA GLY A 856 16.86 19.69 -3.72
C GLY A 856 16.82 20.12 -2.25
N PHE A 857 15.73 20.71 -1.81
CA PHE A 857 15.55 21.05 -0.40
C PHE A 857 15.48 19.83 0.51
N PHE A 858 14.86 18.72 0.06
CA PHE A 858 14.85 17.47 0.82
C PHE A 858 16.27 16.93 1.01
N SER A 859 17.10 16.96 -0.04
CA SER A 859 18.49 16.57 0.06
C SER A 859 19.31 17.53 0.94
N LEU A 860 19.13 18.83 0.77
CA LEU A 860 19.94 19.87 1.45
C LEU A 860 19.65 19.95 2.94
N LEU A 861 18.37 19.86 3.34
CA LEU A 861 17.92 20.06 4.72
C LEU A 861 17.78 18.74 5.50
N GLN A 862 18.14 17.61 4.92
CA GLN A 862 18.12 16.31 5.58
C GLN A 862 18.92 16.36 6.90
N GLY A 863 18.27 15.98 8.02
CA GLY A 863 18.87 15.98 9.35
C GLY A 863 19.01 17.35 10.02
N LEU A 864 18.57 18.44 9.38
CA LEU A 864 18.60 19.79 9.96
C LEU A 864 17.25 20.20 10.56
N LEU A 865 16.16 19.59 10.14
CA LEU A 865 14.81 19.91 10.61
C LEU A 865 14.37 18.99 11.76
N PRO A 866 13.43 19.45 12.62
CA PRO A 866 12.92 18.66 13.75
C PRO A 866 11.96 17.54 13.34
N PHE A 867 11.82 17.27 12.05
CA PHE A 867 11.04 16.18 11.48
C PHE A 867 11.80 15.52 10.32
N SER A 868 11.42 14.31 10.00
CA SER A 868 12.06 13.53 8.94
C SER A 868 11.77 14.08 7.56
N LEU A 869 12.80 14.22 6.72
CA LEU A 869 12.68 14.46 5.28
C LEU A 869 12.95 13.17 4.49
N GLU A 870 12.33 12.08 4.93
CA GLU A 870 12.40 10.80 4.23
C GLU A 870 11.54 10.86 2.97
N VAL A 871 12.10 10.40 1.86
CA VAL A 871 11.39 10.28 0.59
C VAL A 871 10.63 8.96 0.60
N ASP A 872 9.32 9.04 0.68
CA ASP A 872 8.36 7.94 0.64
C ASP A 872 7.41 8.09 -0.56
N GLN A 873 6.46 7.20 -0.69
CA GLN A 873 5.45 7.31 -1.75
C GLN A 873 4.68 8.64 -1.67
N THR A 874 4.38 9.14 -0.45
CA THR A 874 3.62 10.39 -0.28
C THR A 874 4.40 11.61 -0.79
N PHE A 875 5.72 11.59 -0.72
CA PHE A 875 6.59 12.62 -1.31
C PHE A 875 6.43 12.70 -2.83
N ILE A 876 6.33 11.55 -3.54
CA ILE A 876 6.07 11.55 -5.00
C ILE A 876 4.70 12.17 -5.28
N GLY A 877 3.70 11.84 -4.45
CA GLY A 877 2.40 12.48 -4.49
C GLY A 877 2.49 14.00 -4.34
N ALA A 878 3.32 14.49 -3.43
CA ALA A 878 3.56 15.92 -3.24
C ALA A 878 4.20 16.57 -4.47
N VAL A 879 5.26 15.97 -5.05
CA VAL A 879 5.95 16.50 -6.24
C VAL A 879 4.98 16.61 -7.43
N LEU A 880 4.20 15.56 -7.70
CA LEU A 880 3.19 15.57 -8.76
C LEU A 880 2.11 16.62 -8.50
N THR A 881 1.68 16.76 -7.25
CA THR A 881 0.68 17.78 -6.87
C THR A 881 1.24 19.18 -7.03
N VAL A 882 2.50 19.42 -6.69
CA VAL A 882 3.21 20.69 -6.93
C VAL A 882 3.23 21.02 -8.42
N ILE A 883 3.53 20.05 -9.29
CA ILE A 883 3.50 20.22 -10.75
C ILE A 883 2.10 20.64 -11.19
N GLY A 884 1.04 19.97 -10.72
CA GLY A 884 -0.35 20.25 -11.05
C GLY A 884 -0.86 21.61 -10.50
N TYR A 885 -0.37 22.02 -9.33
CA TYR A 885 -0.72 23.31 -8.74
C TYR A 885 0.05 24.47 -9.39
N SER A 886 1.35 24.30 -9.58
CA SER A 886 2.22 25.36 -10.11
C SER A 886 1.89 25.76 -11.54
N ILE A 887 1.37 24.84 -12.35
CA ILE A 887 0.92 25.18 -13.72
C ILE A 887 -0.26 26.16 -13.74
N ASN A 888 -1.10 26.16 -12.68
CA ASN A 888 -2.25 27.03 -12.57
C ASN A 888 -1.88 28.53 -12.71
N ASP A 889 -0.90 28.99 -11.94
CA ASP A 889 -0.43 30.37 -12.00
C ASP A 889 0.16 30.70 -13.37
N LYS A 890 0.92 29.77 -13.96
CA LYS A 890 1.53 29.94 -15.28
C LYS A 890 0.47 30.11 -16.39
N VAL A 891 -0.58 29.30 -16.39
CA VAL A 891 -1.69 29.35 -17.35
C VAL A 891 -2.38 30.70 -17.32
N VAL A 892 -2.62 31.25 -16.13
CA VAL A 892 -3.32 32.54 -16.01
C VAL A 892 -2.47 33.72 -16.44
N VAL A 893 -1.18 33.69 -16.10
CA VAL A 893 -0.25 34.72 -16.63
C VAL A 893 -0.19 34.66 -18.16
N PHE A 894 -0.11 33.45 -18.74
CA PHE A 894 -0.08 33.28 -20.20
C PHE A 894 -1.41 33.66 -20.88
N ASP A 895 -2.54 33.37 -20.25
CA ASP A 895 -3.84 33.82 -20.76
C ASP A 895 -3.92 35.34 -20.77
N ARG A 896 -3.41 36.03 -19.73
CA ARG A 896 -3.33 37.51 -19.71
C ARG A 896 -2.35 38.05 -20.76
N ILE A 897 -1.20 37.42 -20.97
CA ILE A 897 -0.27 37.79 -22.04
C ILE A 897 -0.94 37.67 -23.39
N ARG A 898 -1.67 36.59 -23.65
CA ARG A 898 -2.43 36.38 -24.88
C ARG A 898 -3.54 37.45 -25.07
N GLU A 899 -4.25 37.78 -24.00
CA GLU A 899 -5.27 38.85 -23.99
C GLU A 899 -4.65 40.19 -24.35
N ASN A 900 -3.53 40.59 -23.70
CA ASN A 900 -2.84 41.85 -23.97
C ASN A 900 -2.24 41.94 -25.36
N PHE A 901 -1.77 40.86 -25.96
CA PHE A 901 -1.35 40.81 -27.35
C PHE A 901 -2.50 41.12 -28.34
N ARG A 902 -3.74 40.68 -28.01
CA ARG A 902 -4.92 40.96 -28.82
C ARG A 902 -5.37 42.42 -28.66
N LEU A 903 -5.27 42.96 -27.44
CA LEU A 903 -5.68 44.34 -27.16
C LEU A 903 -4.66 45.39 -27.66
N HIS A 904 -3.35 45.03 -27.64
CA HIS A 904 -2.26 45.95 -27.96
C HIS A 904 -1.27 45.28 -28.96
N PRO A 905 -1.69 45.00 -30.21
CA PRO A 905 -0.86 44.22 -31.15
C PRO A 905 0.43 44.94 -31.61
N LYS A 906 0.50 46.29 -31.48
CA LYS A 906 1.67 47.08 -31.85
C LYS A 906 2.63 47.37 -30.70
N GLN A 907 2.29 46.96 -29.46
CA GLN A 907 3.12 47.20 -28.28
C GLN A 907 4.36 46.30 -28.32
N ASP A 908 5.46 46.76 -27.72
CA ASP A 908 6.67 45.96 -27.56
C ASP A 908 6.39 44.71 -26.75
N VAL A 909 6.96 43.54 -27.21
CA VAL A 909 6.74 42.22 -26.63
C VAL A 909 7.14 42.21 -25.17
N GLN A 910 8.33 42.78 -24.83
CA GLN A 910 8.83 42.86 -23.44
C GLN A 910 7.87 43.63 -22.56
N LYS A 911 7.30 44.73 -23.04
CA LYS A 911 6.34 45.55 -22.32
C LYS A 911 5.03 44.79 -22.09
N VAL A 912 4.50 44.09 -23.14
CA VAL A 912 3.30 43.26 -23.01
C VAL A 912 3.46 42.21 -21.92
N PHE A 913 4.60 41.49 -21.88
CA PHE A 913 4.89 40.52 -20.83
C PHE A 913 4.97 41.18 -19.46
N ASN A 914 5.68 42.32 -19.33
CA ASN A 914 5.81 43.02 -18.05
C ASN A 914 4.47 43.51 -17.51
N ASP A 915 3.66 44.12 -18.36
CA ASP A 915 2.32 44.63 -18.00
C ASP A 915 1.40 43.49 -17.60
N SER A 916 1.45 42.35 -18.31
CA SER A 916 0.63 41.18 -18.00
C SER A 916 0.97 40.57 -16.64
N ILE A 917 2.27 40.45 -16.30
CA ILE A 917 2.74 40.00 -15.00
C ILE A 917 2.25 40.94 -13.88
N ASN A 918 2.41 42.26 -14.05
CA ASN A 918 1.99 43.25 -13.06
C ASN A 918 0.47 43.19 -12.84
N GLN A 919 -0.33 43.04 -13.92
CA GLN A 919 -1.79 42.94 -13.84
C GLN A 919 -2.27 41.67 -13.11
N THR A 920 -1.53 40.56 -13.18
CA THR A 920 -1.87 39.31 -12.53
C THR A 920 -1.25 39.15 -11.15
N LEU A 921 -0.30 40.03 -10.76
CA LEU A 921 0.51 39.91 -9.56
C LEU A 921 -0.31 39.82 -8.26
N ALA A 922 -1.28 40.72 -8.08
CA ALA A 922 -2.11 40.74 -6.90
C ALA A 922 -2.92 39.44 -6.73
N ARG A 923 -3.44 38.90 -7.84
CA ARG A 923 -4.13 37.63 -7.83
C ARG A 923 -3.19 36.47 -7.47
N THR A 924 -2.07 36.35 -8.16
CA THR A 924 -1.08 35.28 -7.96
C THR A 924 -0.61 35.21 -6.51
N ILE A 925 -0.34 36.38 -5.89
CA ILE A 925 0.02 36.45 -4.47
C ILE A 925 -1.15 36.03 -3.57
N ASN A 926 -2.40 36.51 -3.83
CA ASN A 926 -3.56 36.17 -3.03
C ASN A 926 -3.86 34.65 -3.07
N THR A 927 -3.77 34.04 -4.25
CA THR A 927 -3.94 32.59 -4.44
C THR A 927 -2.86 31.80 -3.73
N GLY A 928 -1.59 32.15 -3.94
CA GLY A 928 -0.48 31.50 -3.25
C GLY A 928 -0.60 31.61 -1.73
N PHE A 929 -0.99 32.80 -1.21
CA PHE A 929 -1.12 33.04 0.21
C PHE A 929 -2.29 32.27 0.86
N SER A 930 -3.46 32.17 0.20
CA SER A 930 -4.58 31.38 0.69
C SER A 930 -4.24 29.90 0.84
N THR A 931 -3.54 29.32 -0.16
CA THR A 931 -3.07 27.93 -0.11
C THR A 931 -1.96 27.74 0.91
N LEU A 932 -1.04 28.71 1.03
CA LEU A 932 0.05 28.68 2.00
C LEU A 932 -0.46 28.69 3.46
N ILE A 933 -1.50 29.45 3.79
CA ILE A 933 -2.14 29.42 5.12
C ILE A 933 -2.53 27.98 5.47
N VAL A 934 -3.21 27.30 4.55
CA VAL A 934 -3.67 25.92 4.74
C VAL A 934 -2.50 24.96 4.95
N LEU A 935 -1.49 25.04 4.08
CA LEU A 935 -0.33 24.15 4.11
C LEU A 935 0.54 24.34 5.35
N VAL A 936 0.70 25.59 5.82
CA VAL A 936 1.43 25.89 7.05
C VAL A 936 0.69 25.35 8.28
N VAL A 937 -0.63 25.42 8.31
CA VAL A 937 -1.41 24.82 9.40
C VAL A 937 -1.23 23.30 9.42
N ILE A 938 -1.29 22.64 8.26
CA ILE A 938 -1.03 21.19 8.17
C ILE A 938 0.41 20.87 8.58
N LEU A 939 1.38 21.66 8.16
CA LEU A 939 2.80 21.47 8.50
C LEU A 939 3.03 21.55 10.01
N LEU A 940 2.37 22.48 10.70
CA LEU A 940 2.54 22.70 12.14
C LEU A 940 1.70 21.77 13.00
N LEU A 941 0.47 21.43 12.58
CA LEU A 941 -0.55 20.77 13.39
C LEU A 941 -1.01 19.42 12.82
N GLY A 942 -0.68 19.08 11.57
CA GLY A 942 -1.23 17.96 10.82
C GLY A 942 -0.70 16.57 11.19
N GLY A 943 0.14 16.47 12.23
CA GLY A 943 0.73 15.20 12.64
C GLY A 943 1.99 14.81 11.85
N LYS A 944 2.81 13.97 12.47
CA LYS A 944 4.16 13.64 11.98
C LYS A 944 4.19 12.95 10.63
N SER A 945 3.19 12.13 10.33
CA SER A 945 3.12 11.39 9.06
C SER A 945 2.90 12.28 7.84
N ILE A 946 2.25 13.46 8.00
CA ILE A 946 1.94 14.36 6.88
C ILE A 946 2.92 15.54 6.79
N GLN A 947 3.73 15.77 7.83
CA GLN A 947 4.65 16.91 7.85
C GLN A 947 5.60 16.96 6.64
N PRO A 948 6.27 15.86 6.20
CA PRO A 948 7.11 15.88 5.02
C PRO A 948 6.36 16.26 3.75
N PHE A 949 5.15 15.71 3.58
CA PHE A 949 4.25 16.04 2.47
C PHE A 949 3.85 17.53 2.49
N ALA A 950 3.39 18.05 3.64
CA ALA A 950 3.01 19.44 3.79
C ALA A 950 4.19 20.40 3.57
N PHE A 951 5.40 20.02 3.99
CA PHE A 951 6.61 20.78 3.74
C PHE A 951 6.95 20.83 2.24
N ALA A 952 6.93 19.68 1.55
CA ALA A 952 7.14 19.62 0.09
C ALA A 952 6.14 20.50 -0.66
N MET A 953 4.86 20.43 -0.29
CA MET A 953 3.81 21.25 -0.87
C MET A 953 3.99 22.75 -0.58
N THR A 954 4.39 23.09 0.64
CA THR A 954 4.67 24.49 1.03
C THR A 954 5.79 25.09 0.18
N LEU A 955 6.91 24.36 0.03
CA LEU A 955 8.00 24.75 -0.88
C LEU A 955 7.50 24.87 -2.33
N GLY A 956 6.73 23.88 -2.78
CA GLY A 956 6.19 23.87 -4.14
C GLY A 956 5.29 25.05 -4.46
N VAL A 957 4.43 25.47 -3.54
CA VAL A 957 3.56 26.65 -3.71
C VAL A 957 4.40 27.94 -3.74
N VAL A 958 5.34 28.09 -2.81
CA VAL A 958 6.18 29.30 -2.76
C VAL A 958 7.05 29.43 -4.02
N PHE A 959 7.79 28.38 -4.37
CA PHE A 959 8.67 28.42 -5.53
C PHE A 959 7.91 28.34 -6.85
N GLY A 960 6.76 27.65 -6.92
CA GLY A 960 5.88 27.61 -8.08
C GLY A 960 5.30 28.99 -8.43
N THR A 961 4.90 29.74 -7.41
CA THR A 961 4.46 31.14 -7.59
C THR A 961 5.61 32.03 -8.08
N LEU A 962 6.80 31.90 -7.50
CA LEU A 962 7.97 32.66 -7.95
C LEU A 962 8.41 32.26 -9.36
N SER A 963 8.40 30.96 -9.68
CA SER A 963 8.83 30.46 -11.00
C SER A 963 7.90 30.88 -12.13
N SER A 964 6.61 31.10 -11.87
CA SER A 964 5.66 31.61 -12.87
C SER A 964 6.04 33.02 -13.36
N ILE A 965 6.51 33.86 -12.44
CA ILE A 965 6.92 35.24 -12.70
C ILE A 965 8.35 35.31 -13.27
N PHE A 966 9.29 34.63 -12.62
CA PHE A 966 10.73 34.83 -12.85
C PHE A 966 11.37 33.81 -13.79
N ILE A 967 10.70 32.68 -14.09
CA ILE A 967 11.24 31.62 -14.96
C ILE A 967 10.34 31.37 -16.16
N ALA A 968 9.06 31.01 -15.96
CA ALA A 968 8.17 30.61 -17.04
C ALA A 968 7.91 31.76 -18.04
N SER A 969 7.58 32.95 -17.54
CA SER A 969 7.28 34.12 -18.38
C SER A 969 8.52 34.62 -19.14
N PRO A 970 9.71 34.77 -18.54
CA PRO A 970 10.92 35.12 -19.27
C PRO A 970 11.37 34.09 -20.32
N ILE A 971 11.21 32.78 -20.03
CA ILE A 971 11.52 31.75 -21.02
C ILE A 971 10.56 31.84 -22.21
N ALA A 972 9.26 31.98 -21.94
CA ALA A 972 8.25 32.15 -23.00
C ALA A 972 8.54 33.40 -23.85
N TYR A 973 8.98 34.51 -23.22
CA TYR A 973 9.41 35.74 -23.90
C TYR A 973 10.61 35.48 -24.83
N LEU A 974 11.63 34.79 -24.38
CA LEU A 974 12.83 34.51 -25.18
C LEU A 974 12.49 33.68 -26.44
N PHE A 975 11.67 32.64 -26.29
CA PHE A 975 11.22 31.83 -27.43
C PHE A 975 10.32 32.61 -28.36
N MET A 976 9.36 33.39 -27.84
CA MET A 976 8.41 34.15 -28.63
C MET A 976 9.06 35.38 -29.27
N GLY A 977 9.93 36.08 -28.56
CA GLY A 977 10.64 37.28 -29.04
C GLY A 977 11.49 36.99 -30.25
N LYS A 978 12.12 35.83 -30.34
CA LYS A 978 12.89 35.40 -31.51
C LYS A 978 11.98 35.18 -32.72
N THR A 979 10.87 34.44 -32.55
CA THR A 979 9.92 34.14 -33.65
C THR A 979 9.26 35.41 -34.20
N ILE A 980 8.90 36.37 -33.34
CA ILE A 980 8.29 37.63 -33.78
C ILE A 980 9.31 38.52 -34.49
N LYS A 981 10.52 38.58 -34.05
CA LYS A 981 11.62 39.30 -34.67
C LYS A 981 11.95 38.76 -36.07
N ASP A 982 11.99 37.44 -36.20
CA ASP A 982 12.22 36.76 -37.48
C ASP A 982 11.10 37.06 -38.47
N ARG A 983 9.80 37.01 -38.10
CA ARG A 983 8.66 37.38 -38.92
C ARG A 983 8.69 38.84 -39.34
N ARG A 984 9.03 39.78 -38.46
CA ARG A 984 9.14 41.20 -38.79
C ARG A 984 10.29 41.49 -39.76
N LEU A 985 11.37 40.72 -39.69
CA LEU A 985 12.46 40.79 -40.66
C LEU A 985 12.07 40.26 -42.02
N GLU A 986 11.28 39.16 -42.04
CA GLU A 986 10.70 38.63 -43.31
C GLU A 986 9.68 39.59 -43.92
N GLU A 987 8.77 40.17 -43.14
CA GLU A 987 7.80 41.19 -43.60
C GLU A 987 8.52 42.43 -44.13
N ALA A 988 9.55 42.93 -43.44
CA ALA A 988 10.33 44.07 -43.89
C ALA A 988 11.18 43.76 -45.15
N ALA A 989 11.63 42.49 -45.29
CA ALA A 989 12.33 42.06 -46.52
C ALA A 989 11.38 41.98 -47.73
N LEU A 990 10.14 41.46 -47.50
CA LEU A 990 9.10 41.41 -48.52
C LEU A 990 8.63 42.82 -48.95
N GLU A 991 8.42 43.73 -47.97
CA GLU A 991 8.09 45.13 -48.24
C GLU A 991 9.22 45.85 -49.01
N ALA A 992 10.48 45.49 -48.73
CA ALA A 992 11.67 46.05 -49.45
C ALA A 992 11.81 45.44 -50.85
N GLU A 993 11.33 44.21 -51.10
CA GLU A 993 11.27 43.61 -52.46
C GLU A 993 10.09 44.15 -53.26
N GLU A 994 8.93 44.45 -52.65
CA GLU A 994 7.77 45.05 -53.33
C GLU A 994 8.03 46.55 -53.71
N GLN A 995 8.98 47.21 -53.04
CA GLN A 995 9.38 48.58 -53.34
C GLN A 995 10.51 48.68 -54.38
N LYS A 996 11.10 47.54 -54.76
CA LYS A 996 12.06 47.47 -55.88
C LYS A 996 11.36 47.02 -57.14
#